data_1557325630b48553d5a967e95a2e27c9
#
_entry.id   1557325630b48553d5a967e95a2e27c9
#
_cell.length_a   1.000
_cell.length_b   1.000
_cell.length_c   1.000
_cell.angle_alpha   90.00
_cell.angle_beta   90.00
_cell.angle_gamma   90.00
#
_symmetry.space_group_name_H-M   'P 1'
#
loop_
_entity.id
_entity.type
_entity.pdbx_description
1 polymer ?
#
loop_
_entity_poly.entity_id
_entity_poly.type
_entity_poly.pdbx_seq_one_letter_code
_entity_poly.pdbx_strand_id
1 'polypeptide(L)'
;MIPELGHLAMILALCLAVVQATLPLIGAWRGDRQWMGLAQPAAWGQFAFLGFSFACLTYAFMVDDFSVAYVAHNSNSALPWYYKLSAVWGAHEGSLLLWAFILAGWTFAVAIFSRQLPEDMLARVLGVMGLISIGFLLFLIVTSNPFERLLPQVPMDGRDLNPLLQDFGLIVHPPMLYMGYVGFSVAFAFAIAALLGGRLDAAWARWSRPWTLVAWAFLGLGIALGSWWAYYELGWGGWWFWDPVENASFMPWLVGTALIHSLAVTEKRGVFKSWTVLLAIAAFSLSLLGTFLVRSGVLTSVHAFATDPERGVFILIFLLMVVGGSLTLFALRAPVVKSQVGFGLWSRETLLLVNNLLLVVATAMILLGTLYPLLLDALSGAKLSVGPPYFNAMFVPLIGALMLTLGVGILVRWKDTPLKWLLGMLTPVLITSVVLGGLGSLLFGDFNWAVLAVSLLAAWVVIAGVRDLLDKTRHKGLFKGMRSLAPSYWGMHLAHLGLAVCAIGVVLTSHQSAERDLRLAPGESLSLGGYEFVFEGAVHHEGPNFTSDKATIRVLDGDKQIATLHPEKRLYTVQQMPMTEAGIDAGFTRDLYVALGEPLGDGAWAVRVHIKPFVRWIWLGALMMGLGGVLAASDRRYRVKVKTRVREALGMAAQGA
;
A
#
# COMPACT_ATOMS: atom_id res chain seq x y z
N MET A 1 -23.50 26.74 -10.35
CA MET A 1 -24.49 25.90 -9.62
C MET A 1 -23.92 24.51 -9.25
N ILE A 2 -23.37 23.72 -10.17
CA ILE A 2 -22.85 22.35 -9.83
C ILE A 2 -21.74 22.37 -8.78
N PRO A 3 -20.71 23.24 -8.85
CA PRO A 3 -19.69 23.33 -7.82
C PRO A 3 -20.25 23.69 -6.43
N GLU A 4 -21.21 24.58 -6.36
CA GLU A 4 -21.88 24.97 -5.10
C GLU A 4 -22.66 23.80 -4.49
N LEU A 5 -23.31 22.97 -5.33
CA LEU A 5 -23.98 21.74 -4.88
C LEU A 5 -22.97 20.72 -4.36
N GLY A 6 -21.80 20.60 -5.02
CA GLY A 6 -20.70 19.74 -4.55
C GLY A 6 -20.18 20.19 -3.19
N HIS A 7 -19.98 21.49 -3.00
CA HIS A 7 -19.56 22.07 -1.72
C HIS A 7 -20.63 21.88 -0.62
N LEU A 8 -21.90 22.14 -0.92
CA LEU A 8 -23.00 21.89 0.01
C LEU A 8 -23.06 20.42 0.43
N ALA A 9 -22.85 19.50 -0.51
CA ALA A 9 -22.83 18.06 -0.20
C ALA A 9 -21.70 17.70 0.76
N MET A 10 -20.50 18.29 0.65
CA MET A 10 -19.43 18.12 1.65
C MET A 10 -19.85 18.61 3.03
N ILE A 11 -20.51 19.77 3.12
CA ILE A 11 -21.02 20.31 4.40
C ILE A 11 -22.06 19.36 5.01
N LEU A 12 -22.99 18.84 4.20
CA LEU A 12 -23.99 17.85 4.65
C LEU A 12 -23.34 16.55 5.11
N ALA A 13 -22.29 16.09 4.40
CA ALA A 13 -21.49 14.93 4.82
C ALA A 13 -20.80 15.19 6.18
N LEU A 14 -20.26 16.40 6.42
CA LEU A 14 -19.71 16.79 7.70
C LEU A 14 -20.77 16.77 8.83
N CYS A 15 -21.96 17.32 8.57
CA CYS A 15 -23.07 17.27 9.55
C CYS A 15 -23.42 15.82 9.92
N LEU A 16 -23.48 14.91 8.92
CA LEU A 16 -23.73 13.49 9.17
C LEU A 16 -22.56 12.81 9.89
N ALA A 17 -21.33 13.19 9.59
CA ALA A 17 -20.15 12.69 10.29
C ALA A 17 -20.19 13.09 11.79
N VAL A 18 -20.62 14.31 12.11
CA VAL A 18 -20.82 14.76 13.50
C VAL A 18 -21.91 13.95 14.21
N VAL A 19 -23.05 13.71 13.54
CA VAL A 19 -24.12 12.84 14.07
C VAL A 19 -23.58 11.41 14.30
N GLN A 20 -22.88 10.84 13.32
CA GLN A 20 -22.31 9.50 13.37
C GLN A 20 -21.26 9.36 14.51
N ALA A 21 -20.46 10.40 14.72
CA ALA A 21 -19.41 10.41 15.74
C ALA A 21 -19.95 10.60 17.16
N THR A 22 -21.07 11.31 17.33
CA THR A 22 -21.56 11.71 18.66
C THR A 22 -22.65 10.78 19.19
N LEU A 23 -23.80 10.73 18.53
CA LEU A 23 -24.98 10.04 19.03
C LEU A 23 -24.75 8.53 19.20
N PRO A 24 -24.15 7.77 18.25
CA PRO A 24 -23.89 6.36 18.44
C PRO A 24 -22.88 6.05 19.55
N LEU A 25 -21.86 6.90 19.76
CA LEU A 25 -20.90 6.70 20.85
C LEU A 25 -21.55 6.93 22.21
N ILE A 26 -22.36 7.99 22.33
CA ILE A 26 -23.14 8.27 23.57
C ILE A 26 -24.18 7.16 23.78
N GLY A 27 -24.88 6.71 22.73
CA GLY A 27 -25.81 5.62 22.78
C GLY A 27 -25.18 4.31 23.27
N ALA A 28 -23.99 3.98 22.74
CA ALA A 28 -23.23 2.80 23.17
C ALA A 28 -22.71 2.90 24.62
N TRP A 29 -22.46 4.10 25.11
CA TRP A 29 -22.10 4.35 26.52
C TRP A 29 -23.30 4.23 27.47
N ARG A 30 -24.45 4.76 27.03
CA ARG A 30 -25.71 4.75 27.82
C ARG A 30 -26.53 3.47 27.67
N GLY A 31 -26.24 2.62 26.71
CA GLY A 31 -27.04 1.46 26.33
C GLY A 31 -28.30 1.82 25.54
N ASP A 32 -28.37 3.01 24.95
CA ASP A 32 -29.51 3.50 24.16
C ASP A 32 -29.45 2.98 22.72
N ARG A 33 -30.35 2.06 22.38
CA ARG A 33 -30.44 1.44 21.05
C ARG A 33 -30.88 2.40 19.95
N GLN A 34 -31.72 3.39 20.28
CA GLN A 34 -32.20 4.34 19.27
C GLN A 34 -31.01 5.18 18.76
N TRP A 35 -30.19 5.65 19.69
CA TRP A 35 -28.99 6.44 19.33
C TRP A 35 -27.93 5.58 18.64
N MET A 36 -27.71 4.34 19.09
CA MET A 36 -26.81 3.42 18.39
C MET A 36 -27.28 3.13 16.97
N GLY A 37 -28.58 3.01 16.75
CA GLY A 37 -29.19 2.75 15.45
C GLY A 37 -28.96 3.85 14.39
N LEU A 38 -28.59 5.08 14.81
CA LEU A 38 -28.27 6.18 13.89
C LEU A 38 -26.93 6.00 13.17
N ALA A 39 -26.04 5.12 13.66
CA ALA A 39 -24.71 4.92 13.07
C ALA A 39 -24.77 4.49 11.61
N GLN A 40 -25.63 3.55 11.24
CA GLN A 40 -25.73 3.03 9.89
C GLN A 40 -26.33 4.03 8.88
N PRO A 41 -27.50 4.63 9.12
CA PRO A 41 -28.06 5.61 8.19
C PRO A 41 -27.16 6.86 8.03
N ALA A 42 -26.49 7.31 9.09
CA ALA A 42 -25.51 8.40 9.00
C ALA A 42 -24.33 8.03 8.09
N ALA A 43 -23.80 6.80 8.21
CA ALA A 43 -22.73 6.29 7.34
C ALA A 43 -23.18 6.20 5.87
N TRP A 44 -24.42 5.79 5.60
CA TRP A 44 -24.97 5.71 4.24
C TRP A 44 -25.17 7.11 3.64
N GLY A 45 -25.72 8.03 4.41
CA GLY A 45 -25.90 9.43 3.98
C GLY A 45 -24.56 10.11 3.71
N GLN A 46 -23.56 9.92 4.56
CA GLN A 46 -22.22 10.45 4.36
C GLN A 46 -21.58 9.94 3.05
N PHE A 47 -21.67 8.63 2.79
CA PHE A 47 -21.19 8.04 1.54
C PHE A 47 -21.92 8.60 0.31
N ALA A 48 -23.24 8.76 0.38
CA ALA A 48 -24.05 9.31 -0.71
C ALA A 48 -23.68 10.78 -1.01
N PHE A 49 -23.56 11.62 0.02
CA PHE A 49 -23.21 13.03 -0.17
C PHE A 49 -21.77 13.21 -0.66
N LEU A 50 -20.80 12.45 -0.17
CA LEU A 50 -19.43 12.53 -0.68
C LEU A 50 -19.32 11.97 -2.10
N GLY A 51 -20.06 10.92 -2.44
CA GLY A 51 -20.16 10.44 -3.81
C GLY A 51 -20.76 11.46 -4.75
N PHE A 52 -21.80 12.16 -4.32
CA PHE A 52 -22.39 13.27 -5.08
C PHE A 52 -21.44 14.46 -5.23
N SER A 53 -20.74 14.83 -4.14
CA SER A 53 -19.71 15.88 -4.18
C SER A 53 -18.59 15.54 -5.17
N PHE A 54 -18.08 14.29 -5.12
CA PHE A 54 -17.05 13.80 -6.05
C PHE A 54 -17.55 13.81 -7.50
N ALA A 55 -18.82 13.43 -7.74
CA ALA A 55 -19.43 13.49 -9.06
C ALA A 55 -19.57 14.93 -9.58
N CYS A 56 -19.90 15.90 -8.71
CA CYS A 56 -19.95 17.32 -9.08
C CYS A 56 -18.57 17.84 -9.52
N LEU A 57 -17.50 17.47 -8.81
CA LEU A 57 -16.14 17.87 -9.20
C LEU A 57 -15.73 17.19 -10.52
N THR A 58 -16.03 15.89 -10.66
CA THR A 58 -15.78 15.17 -11.92
C THR A 58 -16.51 15.83 -13.09
N TYR A 59 -17.77 16.21 -12.91
CA TYR A 59 -18.52 16.91 -13.94
C TYR A 59 -17.87 18.24 -14.32
N ALA A 60 -17.39 19.03 -13.34
CA ALA A 60 -16.71 20.31 -13.59
C ALA A 60 -15.44 20.12 -14.47
N PHE A 61 -14.66 19.06 -14.26
CA PHE A 61 -13.53 18.70 -15.12
C PHE A 61 -13.98 18.29 -16.52
N MET A 62 -15.04 17.50 -16.64
CA MET A 62 -15.50 16.99 -17.94
C MET A 62 -16.10 18.06 -18.85
N VAL A 63 -16.60 19.17 -18.28
CA VAL A 63 -17.17 20.29 -19.04
C VAL A 63 -16.25 21.51 -19.09
N ASP A 64 -15.01 21.38 -18.62
CA ASP A 64 -14.01 22.45 -18.59
C ASP A 64 -14.51 23.72 -17.85
N ASP A 65 -15.14 23.53 -16.66
CA ASP A 65 -15.60 24.67 -15.84
C ASP A 65 -14.41 25.37 -15.16
N PHE A 66 -13.68 26.18 -15.94
CA PHE A 66 -12.52 26.94 -15.46
C PHE A 66 -12.86 28.04 -14.45
N SER A 67 -14.14 28.26 -14.15
CA SER A 67 -14.52 29.10 -13.02
C SER A 67 -14.23 28.42 -11.66
N VAL A 68 -13.98 27.10 -11.65
CA VAL A 68 -13.46 26.35 -10.49
C VAL A 68 -11.95 26.41 -10.51
N ALA A 69 -11.34 26.96 -9.45
CA ALA A 69 -9.88 27.15 -9.36
C ALA A 69 -9.12 25.84 -9.56
N TYR A 70 -9.60 24.76 -8.95
CA TYR A 70 -8.99 23.44 -9.06
C TYR A 70 -8.97 22.91 -10.49
N VAL A 71 -10.06 23.07 -11.25
CA VAL A 71 -10.15 22.69 -12.67
C VAL A 71 -9.21 23.53 -13.52
N ALA A 72 -9.22 24.86 -13.33
CA ALA A 72 -8.38 25.80 -14.08
C ALA A 72 -6.87 25.54 -13.87
N HIS A 73 -6.47 25.03 -12.70
CA HIS A 73 -5.06 24.77 -12.40
C HIS A 73 -4.58 23.40 -12.84
N ASN A 74 -5.48 22.44 -13.10
CA ASN A 74 -5.12 21.02 -13.30
C ASN A 74 -5.76 20.39 -14.54
N SER A 75 -6.32 21.18 -15.45
CA SER A 75 -6.91 20.71 -16.71
C SER A 75 -6.86 21.81 -17.77
N ASN A 76 -7.10 21.45 -19.02
CA ASN A 76 -7.33 22.40 -20.13
C ASN A 76 -8.25 21.78 -21.18
N SER A 77 -8.67 22.58 -22.16
CA SER A 77 -9.59 22.15 -23.23
C SER A 77 -9.01 21.05 -24.12
N ALA A 78 -7.68 21.03 -24.35
CA ALA A 78 -6.98 20.05 -25.18
C ALA A 78 -6.65 18.74 -24.46
N LEU A 79 -6.83 18.68 -23.14
CA LEU A 79 -6.53 17.47 -22.35
C LEU A 79 -7.47 16.32 -22.73
N PRO A 80 -6.97 15.12 -23.06
CA PRO A 80 -7.80 13.95 -23.34
C PRO A 80 -8.78 13.63 -22.20
N TRP A 81 -10.03 13.27 -22.54
CA TRP A 81 -11.12 13.09 -21.56
C TRP A 81 -10.79 12.13 -20.42
N TYR A 82 -10.05 11.06 -20.67
CA TYR A 82 -9.64 10.09 -19.63
C TYR A 82 -8.65 10.69 -18.65
N TYR A 83 -7.84 11.66 -19.07
CA TYR A 83 -6.99 12.43 -18.17
C TYR A 83 -7.75 13.54 -17.46
N LYS A 84 -8.79 14.15 -18.07
CA LYS A 84 -9.72 15.04 -17.33
C LYS A 84 -10.37 14.29 -16.17
N LEU A 85 -10.78 13.02 -16.38
CA LEU A 85 -11.34 12.17 -15.32
C LEU A 85 -10.34 11.92 -14.20
N SER A 86 -9.10 11.55 -14.52
CA SER A 86 -8.08 11.26 -13.50
C SER A 86 -7.48 12.51 -12.87
N ALA A 87 -7.51 13.65 -13.55
CA ALA A 87 -7.11 14.95 -12.99
C ALA A 87 -7.93 15.36 -11.76
N VAL A 88 -9.15 14.82 -11.61
CA VAL A 88 -9.96 15.00 -10.39
C VAL A 88 -9.18 14.67 -9.12
N TRP A 89 -8.28 13.69 -9.17
CA TRP A 89 -7.39 13.33 -8.05
C TRP A 89 -5.90 13.56 -8.34
N GLY A 90 -5.58 14.26 -9.42
CA GLY A 90 -4.20 14.53 -9.85
C GLY A 90 -3.47 15.57 -9.00
N ALA A 91 -4.16 16.37 -8.19
CA ALA A 91 -3.57 17.37 -7.33
C ALA A 91 -4.18 17.36 -5.92
N HIS A 92 -3.86 18.36 -5.10
CA HIS A 92 -4.05 18.33 -3.65
C HIS A 92 -5.52 18.19 -3.21
N GLU A 93 -6.40 19.10 -3.66
CA GLU A 93 -7.77 19.23 -3.15
C GLU A 93 -8.63 18.04 -3.55
N GLY A 94 -8.61 17.68 -4.82
CA GLY A 94 -9.43 16.57 -5.34
C GLY A 94 -8.94 15.20 -4.89
N SER A 95 -7.62 15.00 -4.74
CA SER A 95 -7.09 13.75 -4.18
C SER A 95 -7.50 13.55 -2.72
N LEU A 96 -7.67 14.64 -1.95
CA LEU A 96 -8.17 14.57 -0.59
C LEU A 96 -9.69 14.34 -0.54
N LEU A 97 -10.45 14.89 -1.51
CA LEU A 97 -11.85 14.54 -1.67
C LEU A 97 -12.03 13.05 -2.01
N LEU A 98 -11.18 12.49 -2.88
CA LEU A 98 -11.14 11.05 -3.13
C LEU A 98 -10.82 10.25 -1.83
N TRP A 99 -9.87 10.72 -1.03
CA TRP A 99 -9.55 10.12 0.28
C TRP A 99 -10.78 10.09 1.20
N ALA A 100 -11.49 11.23 1.35
CA ALA A 100 -12.68 11.31 2.18
C ALA A 100 -13.82 10.42 1.64
N PHE A 101 -13.98 10.35 0.32
CA PHE A 101 -14.94 9.46 -0.33
C PHE A 101 -14.62 7.98 -0.10
N ILE A 102 -13.35 7.59 -0.20
CA ILE A 102 -12.90 6.23 0.12
C ILE A 102 -13.13 5.91 1.60
N LEU A 103 -12.87 6.85 2.52
CA LEU A 103 -13.17 6.67 3.95
C LEU A 103 -14.66 6.43 4.21
N ALA A 104 -15.51 7.21 3.54
CA ALA A 104 -16.95 6.99 3.60
C ALA A 104 -17.35 5.65 2.97
N GLY A 105 -16.67 5.22 1.92
CA GLY A 105 -16.84 3.89 1.31
C GLY A 105 -16.48 2.74 2.26
N TRP A 106 -15.38 2.83 2.99
CA TRP A 106 -15.03 1.88 4.05
C TRP A 106 -16.05 1.88 5.18
N THR A 107 -16.49 3.07 5.60
CA THR A 107 -17.52 3.24 6.65
C THR A 107 -18.84 2.58 6.22
N PHE A 108 -19.27 2.82 4.99
CA PHE A 108 -20.44 2.20 4.37
C PHE A 108 -20.30 0.68 4.30
N ALA A 109 -19.14 0.18 3.86
CA ALA A 109 -18.87 -1.25 3.79
C ALA A 109 -18.92 -1.92 5.19
N VAL A 110 -18.32 -1.30 6.22
CA VAL A 110 -18.42 -1.78 7.59
C VAL A 110 -19.86 -1.80 8.07
N ALA A 111 -20.66 -0.77 7.79
CA ALA A 111 -22.07 -0.71 8.17
C ALA A 111 -22.91 -1.86 7.55
N ILE A 112 -22.61 -2.26 6.30
CA ILE A 112 -23.34 -3.32 5.60
C ILE A 112 -22.83 -4.72 5.96
N PHE A 113 -21.52 -4.92 5.96
CA PHE A 113 -20.90 -6.25 6.04
C PHE A 113 -20.53 -6.69 7.45
N SER A 114 -20.78 -5.87 8.48
CA SER A 114 -20.46 -6.19 9.88
C SER A 114 -21.71 -6.54 10.73
N ARG A 115 -22.77 -7.07 10.11
CA ARG A 115 -24.04 -7.43 10.80
C ARG A 115 -23.90 -8.49 11.88
N GLN A 116 -22.79 -9.21 11.93
CA GLN A 116 -22.47 -10.19 12.96
C GLN A 116 -21.93 -9.58 14.25
N LEU A 117 -21.57 -8.29 14.26
CA LEU A 117 -21.09 -7.58 15.44
C LEU A 117 -22.24 -7.30 16.41
N PRO A 118 -21.95 -7.26 17.73
CA PRO A 118 -22.85 -6.65 18.71
C PRO A 118 -23.14 -5.18 18.33
N GLU A 119 -24.37 -4.75 18.57
CA GLU A 119 -24.84 -3.41 18.20
C GLU A 119 -23.98 -2.30 18.81
N ASP A 120 -23.61 -2.44 20.08
CA ASP A 120 -22.75 -1.51 20.82
C ASP A 120 -21.33 -1.44 20.24
N MET A 121 -20.82 -2.56 19.74
CA MET A 121 -19.50 -2.61 19.10
C MET A 121 -19.54 -1.94 17.73
N LEU A 122 -20.57 -2.24 16.91
CA LEU A 122 -20.73 -1.64 15.59
C LEU A 122 -20.91 -0.12 15.69
N ALA A 123 -21.74 0.34 16.64
CA ALA A 123 -21.95 1.76 16.91
C ALA A 123 -20.65 2.50 17.27
N ARG A 124 -19.79 1.87 18.11
CA ARG A 124 -18.48 2.44 18.45
C ARG A 124 -17.53 2.47 17.26
N VAL A 125 -17.45 1.39 16.46
CA VAL A 125 -16.60 1.36 15.26
C VAL A 125 -17.00 2.46 14.29
N LEU A 126 -18.30 2.55 13.94
CA LEU A 126 -18.80 3.57 13.02
C LEU A 126 -18.64 4.97 13.61
N GLY A 127 -18.85 5.15 14.93
CA GLY A 127 -18.65 6.42 15.61
C GLY A 127 -17.19 6.90 15.56
N VAL A 128 -16.22 6.01 15.75
CA VAL A 128 -14.79 6.34 15.61
C VAL A 128 -14.43 6.69 14.16
N MET A 129 -14.98 5.97 13.18
CA MET A 129 -14.81 6.33 11.78
C MET A 129 -15.43 7.70 11.46
N GLY A 130 -16.55 8.05 12.10
CA GLY A 130 -17.14 9.39 12.02
C GLY A 130 -16.21 10.48 12.56
N LEU A 131 -15.53 10.24 13.69
CA LEU A 131 -14.52 11.18 14.23
C LEU A 131 -13.38 11.42 13.24
N ILE A 132 -12.88 10.36 12.58
CA ILE A 132 -11.85 10.49 11.55
C ILE A 132 -12.38 11.28 10.35
N SER A 133 -13.61 11.01 9.92
CA SER A 133 -14.26 11.74 8.82
C SER A 133 -14.40 13.23 9.12
N ILE A 134 -14.75 13.61 10.35
CA ILE A 134 -14.82 15.04 10.76
C ILE A 134 -13.48 15.72 10.51
N GLY A 135 -12.34 15.09 10.92
CA GLY A 135 -11.01 15.67 10.72
C GLY A 135 -10.71 15.94 9.24
N PHE A 136 -10.95 14.97 8.36
CA PHE A 136 -10.69 15.13 6.93
C PHE A 136 -11.67 16.08 6.24
N LEU A 137 -12.94 16.08 6.62
CA LEU A 137 -13.94 17.01 6.05
C LEU A 137 -13.71 18.46 6.49
N LEU A 138 -13.30 18.68 7.74
CA LEU A 138 -12.88 20.01 8.19
C LEU A 138 -11.64 20.48 7.43
N PHE A 139 -10.65 19.60 7.22
CA PHE A 139 -9.48 19.92 6.42
C PHE A 139 -9.86 20.34 5.00
N LEU A 140 -10.75 19.58 4.33
CA LEU A 140 -11.24 19.91 3.00
C LEU A 140 -11.95 21.25 2.95
N ILE A 141 -12.87 21.51 3.88
CA ILE A 141 -13.70 22.72 3.85
C ILE A 141 -12.90 23.97 4.22
N VAL A 142 -11.96 23.86 5.18
CA VAL A 142 -11.26 25.02 5.73
C VAL A 142 -9.98 25.36 4.96
N THR A 143 -9.21 24.35 4.54
CA THR A 143 -7.86 24.57 3.97
C THR A 143 -7.69 24.11 2.54
N SER A 144 -8.57 23.25 2.02
CA SER A 144 -8.34 22.57 0.73
C SER A 144 -9.64 22.36 -0.06
N ASN A 145 -10.45 23.43 -0.19
CA ASN A 145 -11.76 23.34 -0.84
C ASN A 145 -11.62 23.12 -2.36
N PRO A 146 -12.04 21.96 -2.92
CA PRO A 146 -11.94 21.70 -4.35
C PRO A 146 -12.95 22.48 -5.20
N PHE A 147 -13.89 23.20 -4.57
CA PHE A 147 -14.93 23.98 -5.24
C PHE A 147 -14.72 25.50 -5.14
N GLU A 148 -13.49 25.93 -4.82
CA GLU A 148 -13.15 27.35 -4.81
C GLU A 148 -13.35 27.97 -6.21
N ARG A 149 -13.88 29.21 -6.25
CA ARG A 149 -14.28 29.88 -7.50
C ARG A 149 -13.35 31.01 -7.86
N LEU A 150 -13.00 31.11 -9.14
CA LEU A 150 -12.25 32.22 -9.74
C LEU A 150 -13.23 33.27 -10.30
N LEU A 151 -14.03 33.89 -9.43
CA LEU A 151 -14.99 34.94 -9.85
C LEU A 151 -14.51 36.31 -9.38
N PRO A 152 -14.70 37.38 -10.18
CA PRO A 152 -15.34 37.40 -11.50
C PRO A 152 -14.42 37.10 -12.69
N GLN A 153 -13.12 36.86 -12.48
CA GLN A 153 -12.11 36.68 -13.52
C GLN A 153 -11.90 35.19 -13.82
N VAL A 154 -12.74 34.67 -14.72
CA VAL A 154 -12.60 33.26 -15.19
C VAL A 154 -11.58 33.22 -16.32
N PRO A 155 -10.54 32.36 -16.27
CA PRO A 155 -9.60 32.23 -17.38
C PRO A 155 -10.29 31.61 -18.61
N MET A 156 -9.77 31.95 -19.80
CA MET A 156 -10.30 31.46 -21.09
C MET A 156 -10.03 29.94 -21.24
N ASP A 157 -8.94 29.46 -20.70
CA ASP A 157 -8.55 28.04 -20.67
C ASP A 157 -7.75 27.74 -19.40
N GLY A 158 -7.56 26.46 -19.09
CA GLY A 158 -6.80 26.02 -17.92
C GLY A 158 -5.31 25.84 -18.19
N ARG A 159 -4.54 25.59 -17.09
CA ARG A 159 -3.08 25.48 -17.13
C ARG A 159 -2.55 24.15 -17.64
N ASP A 160 -3.29 23.10 -17.58
CA ASP A 160 -2.93 21.71 -17.86
C ASP A 160 -2.67 20.85 -16.60
N LEU A 161 -2.89 19.55 -16.77
CA LEU A 161 -2.42 18.55 -15.84
C LEU A 161 -0.90 18.40 -16.01
N ASN A 162 -0.17 18.23 -14.89
CA ASN A 162 1.26 17.97 -14.97
C ASN A 162 1.54 16.79 -15.93
N PRO A 163 2.41 16.95 -16.94
CA PRO A 163 2.75 15.91 -17.92
C PRO A 163 3.10 14.54 -17.32
N LEU A 164 3.86 14.49 -16.22
CA LEU A 164 4.16 13.25 -15.48
C LEU A 164 2.91 12.50 -15.01
N LEU A 165 1.78 13.19 -14.90
CA LEU A 165 0.50 12.63 -14.45
C LEU A 165 -0.42 12.26 -15.63
N GLN A 166 -0.04 12.57 -16.88
CA GLN A 166 -0.81 12.22 -18.07
C GLN A 166 -0.47 10.79 -18.52
N ASP A 167 -0.68 9.85 -17.61
CA ASP A 167 -0.35 8.45 -17.76
C ASP A 167 -1.40 7.51 -17.13
N PHE A 168 -1.41 6.25 -17.56
CA PHE A 168 -2.27 5.20 -16.98
C PHE A 168 -2.01 5.01 -15.48
N GLY A 169 -0.77 5.21 -15.03
CA GLY A 169 -0.39 5.15 -13.62
C GLY A 169 -1.23 6.07 -12.75
N LEU A 170 -1.48 7.32 -13.18
CA LEU A 170 -2.36 8.24 -12.44
C LEU A 170 -3.80 7.72 -12.32
N ILE A 171 -4.31 7.02 -13.34
CA ILE A 171 -5.69 6.52 -13.33
C ILE A 171 -5.86 5.46 -12.22
N VAL A 172 -4.88 4.58 -12.03
CA VAL A 172 -5.04 3.36 -11.21
C VAL A 172 -4.30 3.41 -9.88
N HIS A 173 -3.05 3.91 -9.84
CA HIS A 173 -2.21 3.84 -8.65
C HIS A 173 -2.76 4.63 -7.45
N PRO A 174 -3.15 5.93 -7.54
CA PRO A 174 -3.60 6.67 -6.37
C PRO A 174 -4.88 6.10 -5.75
N PRO A 175 -5.94 5.72 -6.52
CA PRO A 175 -7.11 5.08 -5.93
C PRO A 175 -6.79 3.77 -5.21
N MET A 176 -5.93 2.92 -5.79
CA MET A 176 -5.52 1.65 -5.16
C MET A 176 -4.73 1.89 -3.88
N LEU A 177 -3.78 2.83 -3.89
CA LEU A 177 -2.98 3.21 -2.73
C LEU A 177 -3.87 3.73 -1.61
N TYR A 178 -4.80 4.65 -1.92
CA TYR A 178 -5.71 5.24 -0.93
C TYR A 178 -6.67 4.22 -0.35
N MET A 179 -7.16 3.25 -1.13
CA MET A 179 -7.94 2.14 -0.58
C MET A 179 -7.19 1.42 0.57
N GLY A 180 -5.89 1.23 0.45
CA GLY A 180 -5.08 0.62 1.50
C GLY A 180 -4.81 1.55 2.67
N TYR A 181 -4.33 2.76 2.38
CA TYR A 181 -4.02 3.78 3.39
C TYR A 181 -5.20 4.08 4.30
N VAL A 182 -6.32 4.44 3.70
CA VAL A 182 -7.57 4.75 4.39
C VAL A 182 -8.14 3.51 5.08
N GLY A 183 -7.95 2.33 4.47
CA GLY A 183 -8.47 1.08 5.00
C GLY A 183 -7.94 0.73 6.39
N PHE A 184 -6.73 1.17 6.76
CA PHE A 184 -6.22 0.99 8.13
C PHE A 184 -7.00 1.79 9.18
N SER A 185 -7.79 2.80 8.80
CA SER A 185 -8.73 3.46 9.71
C SER A 185 -9.76 2.49 10.29
N VAL A 186 -10.14 1.44 9.54
CA VAL A 186 -11.07 0.40 10.03
C VAL A 186 -10.41 -0.40 11.15
N ALA A 187 -9.17 -0.88 10.96
CA ALA A 187 -8.45 -1.62 11.99
C ALA A 187 -8.24 -0.77 13.26
N PHE A 188 -7.89 0.50 13.07
CA PHE A 188 -7.81 1.49 14.15
C PHE A 188 -9.16 1.66 14.85
N ALA A 189 -10.26 1.87 14.13
CA ALA A 189 -11.59 2.04 14.71
C ALA A 189 -12.03 0.80 15.50
N PHE A 190 -11.73 -0.41 15.04
CA PHE A 190 -11.95 -1.64 15.81
C PHE A 190 -11.13 -1.68 17.10
N ALA A 191 -9.88 -1.23 17.08
CA ALA A 191 -9.02 -1.17 18.28
C ALA A 191 -9.54 -0.16 19.31
N ILE A 192 -9.89 1.05 18.86
CA ILE A 192 -10.45 2.10 19.74
C ILE A 192 -11.82 1.69 20.29
N ALA A 193 -12.70 1.13 19.45
CA ALA A 193 -14.00 0.62 19.90
C ALA A 193 -13.87 -0.49 20.95
N ALA A 194 -12.87 -1.36 20.81
CA ALA A 194 -12.58 -2.41 21.80
C ALA A 194 -12.06 -1.85 23.13
N LEU A 195 -11.21 -0.83 23.08
CA LEU A 195 -10.74 -0.11 24.28
C LEU A 195 -11.90 0.60 25.00
N LEU A 196 -12.75 1.32 24.27
CA LEU A 196 -13.93 2.01 24.79
C LEU A 196 -14.93 1.01 25.42
N GLY A 197 -15.16 -0.12 24.76
CA GLY A 197 -16.10 -1.15 25.21
C GLY A 197 -15.54 -2.13 26.23
N GLY A 198 -14.23 -2.12 26.50
CA GLY A 198 -13.58 -3.07 27.41
C GLY A 198 -13.56 -4.52 26.89
N ARG A 199 -13.73 -4.76 25.59
CA ARG A 199 -13.84 -6.10 24.98
C ARG A 199 -12.72 -6.35 23.98
N LEU A 200 -11.65 -6.97 24.45
CA LEU A 200 -10.48 -7.41 23.67
C LEU A 200 -10.38 -8.94 23.73
N ASP A 201 -11.30 -9.60 23.07
CA ASP A 201 -11.40 -11.06 23.00
C ASP A 201 -11.04 -11.62 21.61
N ALA A 202 -11.09 -12.95 21.47
CA ALA A 202 -10.83 -13.63 20.20
C ALA A 202 -11.84 -13.26 19.10
N ALA A 203 -13.06 -12.86 19.48
CA ALA A 203 -14.09 -12.47 18.52
C ALA A 203 -13.76 -11.12 17.90
N TRP A 204 -13.31 -10.15 18.70
CA TRP A 204 -12.84 -8.85 18.23
C TRP A 204 -11.72 -9.00 17.19
N ALA A 205 -10.67 -9.80 17.50
CA ALA A 205 -9.57 -10.03 16.57
C ALA A 205 -10.06 -10.70 15.26
N ARG A 206 -11.02 -11.63 15.36
CA ARG A 206 -11.63 -12.28 14.20
C ARG A 206 -12.39 -11.29 13.30
N TRP A 207 -13.12 -10.36 13.89
CA TRP A 207 -13.91 -9.37 13.14
C TRP A 207 -13.03 -8.31 12.46
N SER A 208 -11.96 -7.87 13.11
CA SER A 208 -11.02 -6.89 12.57
C SER A 208 -10.17 -7.45 11.42
N ARG A 209 -9.85 -8.74 11.47
CA ARG A 209 -8.86 -9.38 10.59
C ARG A 209 -9.16 -9.28 9.09
N PRO A 210 -10.37 -9.55 8.57
CA PRO A 210 -10.66 -9.44 7.13
C PRO A 210 -10.50 -8.01 6.62
N TRP A 211 -10.90 -7.01 7.39
CA TRP A 211 -10.73 -5.60 7.03
C TRP A 211 -9.26 -5.22 6.93
N THR A 212 -8.46 -5.63 7.91
CA THR A 212 -7.01 -5.42 7.90
C THR A 212 -6.33 -6.09 6.70
N LEU A 213 -6.73 -7.33 6.35
CA LEU A 213 -6.20 -8.07 5.21
C LEU A 213 -6.50 -7.38 3.88
N VAL A 214 -7.72 -6.87 3.71
CA VAL A 214 -8.12 -6.17 2.48
C VAL A 214 -7.38 -4.83 2.37
N ALA A 215 -7.30 -4.05 3.45
CA ALA A 215 -6.54 -2.80 3.48
C ALA A 215 -5.05 -3.04 3.15
N TRP A 216 -4.45 -4.05 3.74
CA TRP A 216 -3.06 -4.45 3.50
C TRP A 216 -2.82 -4.87 2.05
N ALA A 217 -3.75 -5.65 1.46
CA ALA A 217 -3.66 -6.08 0.07
C ALA A 217 -3.73 -4.90 -0.90
N PHE A 218 -4.67 -3.97 -0.70
CA PHE A 218 -4.78 -2.75 -1.50
C PHE A 218 -3.54 -1.87 -1.38
N LEU A 219 -3.00 -1.69 -0.16
CA LEU A 219 -1.80 -0.89 0.03
C LEU A 219 -0.59 -1.53 -0.66
N GLY A 220 -0.38 -2.85 -0.52
CA GLY A 220 0.70 -3.56 -1.19
C GLY A 220 0.61 -3.49 -2.71
N LEU A 221 -0.60 -3.66 -3.28
CA LEU A 221 -0.83 -3.51 -4.70
C LEU A 221 -0.63 -2.05 -5.17
N GLY A 222 -1.08 -1.08 -4.37
CA GLY A 222 -0.86 0.33 -4.64
C GLY A 222 0.62 0.69 -4.69
N ILE A 223 1.41 0.24 -3.70
CA ILE A 223 2.88 0.42 -3.68
C ILE A 223 3.52 -0.20 -4.93
N ALA A 224 3.14 -1.43 -5.29
CA ALA A 224 3.67 -2.12 -6.45
C ALA A 224 3.33 -1.40 -7.77
N LEU A 225 2.12 -0.87 -7.89
CA LEU A 225 1.71 -0.08 -9.06
C LEU A 225 2.49 1.24 -9.17
N GLY A 226 2.75 1.92 -8.05
CA GLY A 226 3.59 3.13 -8.03
C GLY A 226 5.04 2.83 -8.43
N SER A 227 5.60 1.74 -7.91
CA SER A 227 6.93 1.25 -8.29
C SER A 227 7.02 0.91 -9.79
N TRP A 228 5.98 0.28 -10.35
CA TRP A 228 5.90 -0.02 -11.77
C TRP A 228 5.77 1.25 -12.61
N TRP A 229 4.93 2.21 -12.18
CA TRP A 229 4.76 3.50 -12.83
C TRP A 229 6.07 4.29 -12.85
N ALA A 230 6.77 4.42 -11.73
CA ALA A 230 8.08 5.07 -11.68
C ALA A 230 9.11 4.42 -12.63
N TYR A 231 9.06 3.10 -12.79
CA TYR A 231 9.98 2.35 -13.65
C TYR A 231 9.85 2.71 -15.13
N TYR A 232 8.65 2.82 -15.67
CA TYR A 232 8.48 3.10 -17.10
C TYR A 232 8.35 4.59 -17.43
N GLU A 233 7.85 5.41 -16.50
CA GLU A 233 7.53 6.82 -16.74
C GLU A 233 8.72 7.77 -16.54
N LEU A 234 9.55 7.54 -15.52
CA LEU A 234 10.61 8.51 -15.17
C LEU A 234 11.82 8.49 -16.11
N GLY A 235 11.93 7.52 -17.02
CA GLY A 235 13.06 7.42 -17.94
C GLY A 235 14.40 6.98 -17.31
N TRP A 236 14.41 6.66 -16.00
CA TRP A 236 15.63 6.29 -15.27
C TRP A 236 15.84 4.79 -15.14
N GLY A 237 14.84 3.96 -15.50
CA GLY A 237 14.88 2.52 -15.37
C GLY A 237 14.99 2.00 -13.93
N GLY A 238 14.73 2.86 -12.94
CA GLY A 238 14.66 2.51 -11.52
C GLY A 238 13.23 2.13 -11.12
N TRP A 239 13.09 1.24 -10.14
CA TRP A 239 11.79 0.76 -9.67
C TRP A 239 11.52 1.11 -8.19
N TRP A 240 12.54 1.55 -7.41
CA TRP A 240 12.44 1.97 -6.01
C TRP A 240 13.62 2.87 -5.65
N PHE A 241 13.35 4.04 -5.09
CA PHE A 241 14.34 5.08 -4.84
C PHE A 241 14.54 5.39 -3.36
N TRP A 242 13.77 4.76 -2.47
CA TRP A 242 13.68 5.15 -1.07
C TRP A 242 13.28 6.61 -0.89
N ASP A 243 12.48 7.11 -1.84
CA ASP A 243 11.91 8.44 -1.74
C ASP A 243 11.07 8.57 -0.46
N PRO A 244 11.08 9.74 0.23
CA PRO A 244 10.30 9.91 1.46
C PRO A 244 8.80 9.58 1.33
N VAL A 245 8.20 9.78 0.16
CA VAL A 245 6.79 9.44 -0.08
C VAL A 245 6.61 7.93 -0.30
N GLU A 246 7.54 7.27 -1.00
CA GLU A 246 7.60 5.81 -1.08
C GLU A 246 7.70 5.20 0.33
N ASN A 247 8.64 5.70 1.13
CA ASN A 247 8.83 5.29 2.52
C ASN A 247 7.57 5.49 3.37
N ALA A 248 6.89 6.63 3.20
CA ALA A 248 5.65 6.95 3.89
C ALA A 248 4.55 5.92 3.61
N SER A 249 4.50 5.35 2.39
CA SER A 249 3.55 4.30 2.03
C SER A 249 3.97 2.93 2.56
N PHE A 250 5.25 2.65 2.59
CA PHE A 250 5.80 1.35 2.96
C PHE A 250 5.73 1.07 4.47
N MET A 251 5.92 2.11 5.30
CA MET A 251 5.86 1.97 6.76
C MET A 251 4.52 1.43 7.28
N PRO A 252 3.34 1.97 6.94
CA PRO A 252 2.07 1.40 7.39
C PRO A 252 1.81 -0.01 6.82
N TRP A 253 2.36 -0.37 5.65
CA TRP A 253 2.28 -1.72 5.11
C TRP A 253 3.09 -2.72 5.95
N LEU A 254 4.31 -2.38 6.40
CA LEU A 254 5.13 -3.21 7.30
C LEU A 254 4.44 -3.43 8.64
N VAL A 255 3.93 -2.35 9.26
CA VAL A 255 3.18 -2.45 10.53
C VAL A 255 1.86 -3.19 10.33
N GLY A 256 1.20 -3.00 9.20
CA GLY A 256 0.01 -3.77 8.81
C GLY A 256 0.29 -5.27 8.70
N THR A 257 1.47 -5.65 8.18
CA THR A 257 1.93 -7.05 8.14
C THR A 257 2.09 -7.61 9.56
N ALA A 258 2.74 -6.86 10.46
CA ALA A 258 2.85 -7.24 11.87
C ALA A 258 1.47 -7.36 12.54
N LEU A 259 0.55 -6.43 12.23
CA LEU A 259 -0.83 -6.43 12.75
C LEU A 259 -1.61 -7.69 12.31
N ILE A 260 -1.52 -8.09 11.05
CA ILE A 260 -2.16 -9.32 10.53
C ILE A 260 -1.70 -10.55 11.34
N HIS A 261 -0.41 -10.67 11.59
CA HIS A 261 0.17 -11.74 12.36
C HIS A 261 -0.24 -11.69 13.84
N SER A 262 -0.24 -10.50 14.43
CA SER A 262 -0.68 -10.29 15.82
C SER A 262 -2.18 -10.60 16.00
N LEU A 263 -3.04 -10.18 15.06
CA LEU A 263 -4.47 -10.53 15.04
C LEU A 263 -4.69 -12.04 14.98
N ALA A 264 -3.86 -12.77 14.21
CA ALA A 264 -3.95 -14.23 14.13
C ALA A 264 -3.61 -14.91 15.46
N VAL A 265 -2.62 -14.39 16.19
CA VAL A 265 -2.25 -14.88 17.53
C VAL A 265 -3.35 -14.55 18.54
N THR A 266 -3.85 -13.32 18.53
CA THR A 266 -4.92 -12.87 19.45
C THR A 266 -6.20 -13.68 19.22
N GLU A 267 -6.59 -13.94 17.96
CA GLU A 267 -7.76 -14.76 17.63
C GLU A 267 -7.65 -16.20 18.13
N LYS A 268 -6.49 -16.83 17.94
CA LYS A 268 -6.31 -18.25 18.23
C LYS A 268 -5.88 -18.56 19.66
N ARG A 269 -5.18 -17.64 20.29
CA ARG A 269 -4.49 -17.89 21.57
C ARG A 269 -4.90 -16.92 22.68
N GLY A 270 -5.52 -15.79 22.35
CA GLY A 270 -5.89 -14.76 23.33
C GLY A 270 -4.70 -14.00 23.91
N VAL A 271 -3.49 -14.16 23.31
CA VAL A 271 -2.27 -13.41 23.68
C VAL A 271 -2.00 -12.28 22.69
N PHE A 272 -1.04 -11.41 22.95
CA PHE A 272 -0.65 -10.24 22.15
C PHE A 272 -1.70 -9.11 22.09
N LYS A 273 -2.69 -9.09 22.97
CA LYS A 273 -3.75 -8.08 22.96
C LYS A 273 -3.22 -6.65 22.93
N SER A 274 -2.31 -6.31 23.86
CA SER A 274 -1.66 -4.98 23.90
C SER A 274 -0.91 -4.66 22.64
N TRP A 275 -0.14 -5.63 22.15
CA TRP A 275 0.64 -5.51 20.92
C TRP A 275 -0.24 -5.29 19.69
N THR A 276 -1.34 -6.06 19.58
CA THR A 276 -2.32 -5.94 18.49
C THR A 276 -2.98 -4.56 18.45
N VAL A 277 -3.37 -4.02 19.63
CA VAL A 277 -3.96 -2.68 19.72
C VAL A 277 -2.94 -1.61 19.32
N LEU A 278 -1.71 -1.69 19.84
CA LEU A 278 -0.65 -0.73 19.51
C LEU A 278 -0.29 -0.76 18.01
N LEU A 279 -0.23 -1.95 17.41
CA LEU A 279 0.02 -2.08 15.97
C LEU A 279 -1.13 -1.50 15.12
N ALA A 280 -2.39 -1.65 15.56
CA ALA A 280 -3.53 -1.04 14.87
C ALA A 280 -3.51 0.50 14.97
N ILE A 281 -3.15 1.04 16.15
CA ILE A 281 -2.95 2.49 16.34
C ILE A 281 -1.78 2.95 15.44
N ALA A 282 -0.64 2.26 15.47
CA ALA A 282 0.55 2.63 14.71
C ALA A 282 0.32 2.60 13.18
N ALA A 283 -0.39 1.57 12.65
CA ALA A 283 -0.66 1.46 11.22
C ALA A 283 -1.44 2.67 10.69
N PHE A 284 -2.49 3.10 11.40
CA PHE A 284 -3.25 4.28 11.00
C PHE A 284 -2.50 5.58 11.29
N SER A 285 -1.78 5.69 12.40
CA SER A 285 -0.94 6.85 12.72
C SER A 285 0.14 7.09 11.66
N LEU A 286 0.76 6.04 11.15
CA LEU A 286 1.73 6.12 10.04
C LEU A 286 1.06 6.52 8.72
N SER A 287 -0.18 6.09 8.47
CA SER A 287 -0.96 6.56 7.33
C SER A 287 -1.25 8.07 7.42
N LEU A 288 -1.61 8.58 8.61
CA LEU A 288 -1.77 10.03 8.84
C LEU A 288 -0.45 10.79 8.74
N LEU A 289 0.64 10.22 9.27
CA LEU A 289 1.98 10.81 9.13
C LEU A 289 2.39 10.89 7.66
N GLY A 290 2.13 9.85 6.88
CA GLY A 290 2.35 9.88 5.42
C GLY A 290 1.53 10.98 4.75
N THR A 291 0.28 11.14 5.14
CA THR A 291 -0.57 12.24 4.66
C THR A 291 0.04 13.62 5.00
N PHE A 292 0.55 13.80 6.24
CA PHE A 292 1.26 15.01 6.63
C PHE A 292 2.49 15.26 5.76
N LEU A 293 3.36 14.26 5.63
CA LEU A 293 4.62 14.38 4.89
C LEU A 293 4.39 14.79 3.43
N VAL A 294 3.41 14.18 2.76
CA VAL A 294 3.09 14.47 1.36
C VAL A 294 2.43 15.83 1.18
N ARG A 295 1.55 16.24 2.12
CA ARG A 295 0.66 17.41 1.96
C ARG A 295 1.21 18.71 2.53
N SER A 296 2.17 18.64 3.45
CA SER A 296 2.80 19.84 4.03
C SER A 296 3.84 20.48 3.11
N GLY A 297 4.30 19.77 2.08
CA GLY A 297 5.37 20.23 1.20
C GLY A 297 6.74 20.37 1.90
N VAL A 298 6.91 19.79 3.09
CA VAL A 298 8.19 19.85 3.82
C VAL A 298 9.25 18.90 3.27
N LEU A 299 8.85 17.95 2.40
CA LEU A 299 9.75 16.97 1.80
C LEU A 299 10.23 17.41 0.43
N THR A 300 11.49 17.16 0.11
CA THR A 300 12.01 17.20 -1.25
C THR A 300 11.73 15.84 -1.91
N SER A 301 10.71 15.77 -2.75
CA SER A 301 10.29 14.55 -3.45
C SER A 301 9.62 14.92 -4.76
N VAL A 302 9.72 14.04 -5.78
CA VAL A 302 8.95 14.17 -7.03
C VAL A 302 7.44 14.06 -6.81
N HIS A 303 7.02 13.52 -5.66
CA HIS A 303 5.63 13.35 -5.26
C HIS A 303 5.13 14.46 -4.31
N ALA A 304 6.02 15.38 -3.89
CA ALA A 304 5.64 16.42 -2.93
C ALA A 304 4.82 17.52 -3.61
N PHE A 305 3.80 17.99 -2.89
CA PHE A 305 3.07 19.20 -3.28
C PHE A 305 3.85 20.46 -2.87
N ALA A 306 3.45 21.61 -3.41
CA ALA A 306 4.02 22.89 -3.00
C ALA A 306 3.91 23.09 -1.48
N THR A 307 4.90 23.77 -0.89
CA THR A 307 4.96 24.05 0.55
C THR A 307 3.74 24.88 0.97
N ASP A 308 2.95 24.34 1.91
CA ASP A 308 1.77 24.99 2.47
C ASP A 308 1.74 24.78 4.00
N PRO A 309 2.19 25.80 4.78
CA PRO A 309 2.27 25.70 6.22
C PRO A 309 0.90 25.51 6.90
N GLU A 310 -0.18 26.10 6.39
CA GLU A 310 -1.51 25.99 7.01
C GLU A 310 -2.03 24.56 6.94
N ARG A 311 -1.90 23.94 5.77
CA ARG A 311 -2.23 22.54 5.55
C ARG A 311 -1.39 21.61 6.44
N GLY A 312 -0.08 21.90 6.51
CA GLY A 312 0.84 21.14 7.36
C GLY A 312 0.45 21.19 8.84
N VAL A 313 0.20 22.39 9.38
CA VAL A 313 -0.18 22.58 10.79
C VAL A 313 -1.51 21.90 11.10
N PHE A 314 -2.51 22.01 10.23
CA PHE A 314 -3.80 21.34 10.46
C PHE A 314 -3.64 19.82 10.60
N ILE A 315 -2.93 19.18 9.65
CA ILE A 315 -2.74 17.72 9.67
C ILE A 315 -1.90 17.31 10.86
N LEU A 316 -0.90 18.11 11.26
CA LEU A 316 -0.07 17.83 12.44
C LEU A 316 -0.90 17.87 13.74
N ILE A 317 -1.79 18.85 13.89
CA ILE A 317 -2.71 18.91 15.03
C ILE A 317 -3.65 17.71 15.02
N PHE A 318 -4.19 17.34 13.86
CA PHE A 318 -5.05 16.18 13.71
C PHE A 318 -4.31 14.88 14.08
N LEU A 319 -3.07 14.71 13.60
CA LEU A 319 -2.20 13.59 13.95
C LEU A 319 -1.95 13.53 15.47
N LEU A 320 -1.64 14.67 16.09
CA LEU A 320 -1.42 14.77 17.53
C LEU A 320 -2.67 14.35 18.35
N MET A 321 -3.85 14.79 17.91
CA MET A 321 -5.12 14.40 18.54
C MET A 321 -5.38 12.89 18.41
N VAL A 322 -5.18 12.33 17.22
CA VAL A 322 -5.40 10.89 16.98
C VAL A 322 -4.39 10.04 17.75
N VAL A 323 -3.11 10.34 17.64
CA VAL A 323 -2.05 9.57 18.32
C VAL A 323 -2.13 9.79 19.84
N GLY A 324 -2.16 11.03 20.30
CA GLY A 324 -2.22 11.36 21.71
C GLY A 324 -3.49 10.83 22.38
N GLY A 325 -4.64 11.01 21.75
CA GLY A 325 -5.92 10.50 22.26
C GLY A 325 -5.98 8.98 22.33
N SER A 326 -5.52 8.29 21.28
CA SER A 326 -5.52 6.82 21.26
C SER A 326 -4.53 6.20 22.23
N LEU A 327 -3.32 6.75 22.37
CA LEU A 327 -2.33 6.28 23.36
C LEU A 327 -2.76 6.57 24.79
N THR A 328 -3.39 7.73 25.04
CA THR A 328 -3.99 8.05 26.34
C THR A 328 -5.10 7.06 26.68
N LEU A 329 -6.01 6.78 25.74
CA LEU A 329 -7.06 5.78 25.94
C LEU A 329 -6.47 4.38 26.19
N PHE A 330 -5.43 4.00 25.45
CA PHE A 330 -4.72 2.74 25.66
C PHE A 330 -4.13 2.66 27.09
N ALA A 331 -3.47 3.71 27.56
CA ALA A 331 -2.91 3.76 28.91
C ALA A 331 -3.99 3.66 30.00
N LEU A 332 -5.10 4.39 29.85
CA LEU A 332 -6.24 4.35 30.79
C LEU A 332 -6.92 2.98 30.79
N ARG A 333 -6.89 2.24 29.70
CA ARG A 333 -7.49 0.91 29.55
C ARG A 333 -6.47 -0.23 29.66
N ALA A 334 -5.26 0.01 30.12
CA ALA A 334 -4.18 -0.99 30.28
C ALA A 334 -4.60 -2.31 30.96
N PRO A 335 -5.47 -2.32 32.00
CA PRO A 335 -5.93 -3.57 32.62
C PRO A 335 -6.69 -4.50 31.65
N VAL A 336 -7.45 -3.94 30.69
CA VAL A 336 -8.26 -4.69 29.72
C VAL A 336 -7.40 -5.41 28.69
N VAL A 337 -6.21 -4.88 28.37
CA VAL A 337 -5.31 -5.41 27.35
C VAL A 337 -4.33 -6.46 27.87
N LYS A 338 -4.34 -6.79 29.17
CA LYS A 338 -3.45 -7.80 29.75
C LYS A 338 -3.76 -9.20 29.22
N SER A 339 -2.69 -9.96 28.90
CA SER A 339 -2.74 -11.36 28.55
C SER A 339 -2.14 -12.19 29.67
N GLN A 340 -2.82 -13.28 30.07
CA GLN A 340 -2.38 -14.14 31.20
C GLN A 340 -1.84 -15.49 30.78
N VAL A 341 -1.80 -15.79 29.46
CA VAL A 341 -1.43 -17.10 28.93
C VAL A 341 0.03 -17.10 28.49
N GLY A 342 0.81 -18.05 29.01
CA GLY A 342 2.20 -18.28 28.60
C GLY A 342 2.32 -19.14 27.34
N PHE A 343 3.50 -19.11 26.71
CA PHE A 343 3.89 -19.94 25.57
C PHE A 343 5.39 -20.27 25.65
N GLY A 344 5.77 -21.40 25.04
CA GLY A 344 7.15 -21.90 25.03
C GLY A 344 8.04 -21.15 24.04
N LEU A 345 9.35 -21.27 24.22
CA LEU A 345 10.34 -20.65 23.34
C LEU A 345 10.20 -21.14 21.87
N TRP A 346 10.02 -22.44 21.67
CA TRP A 346 9.82 -23.03 20.36
C TRP A 346 8.32 -23.13 20.04
N SER A 347 7.67 -21.99 19.97
CA SER A 347 6.24 -21.88 19.67
C SER A 347 6.00 -20.94 18.49
N ARG A 348 4.85 -21.11 17.82
CA ARG A 348 4.44 -20.20 16.76
C ARG A 348 4.24 -18.77 17.29
N GLU A 349 3.80 -18.63 18.54
CA GLU A 349 3.68 -17.35 19.22
C GLU A 349 5.02 -16.62 19.32
N THR A 350 6.08 -17.31 19.75
CA THR A 350 7.44 -16.72 19.84
C THR A 350 7.96 -16.28 18.47
N LEU A 351 7.82 -17.12 17.44
CA LEU A 351 8.30 -16.75 16.11
C LEU A 351 7.47 -15.62 15.48
N LEU A 352 6.18 -15.55 15.76
CA LEU A 352 5.36 -14.40 15.33
C LEU A 352 5.68 -13.13 16.13
N LEU A 353 6.13 -13.25 17.38
CA LEU A 353 6.65 -12.10 18.14
C LEU A 353 7.96 -11.59 17.53
N VAL A 354 8.88 -12.49 17.18
CA VAL A 354 10.14 -12.14 16.51
C VAL A 354 9.87 -11.50 15.15
N ASN A 355 8.95 -12.08 14.36
CA ASN A 355 8.48 -11.49 13.10
C ASN A 355 7.96 -10.06 13.29
N ASN A 356 7.08 -9.84 14.27
CA ASN A 356 6.53 -8.52 14.56
C ASN A 356 7.62 -7.54 14.99
N LEU A 357 8.57 -7.98 15.82
CA LEU A 357 9.69 -7.15 16.25
C LEU A 357 10.57 -6.73 15.07
N LEU A 358 10.93 -7.66 14.17
CA LEU A 358 11.72 -7.37 12.97
C LEU A 358 11.01 -6.35 12.06
N LEU A 359 9.69 -6.51 11.84
CA LEU A 359 8.90 -5.57 11.05
C LEU A 359 8.79 -4.18 11.68
N VAL A 360 8.62 -4.11 13.00
CA VAL A 360 8.56 -2.83 13.73
C VAL A 360 9.92 -2.15 13.73
N VAL A 361 11.01 -2.88 13.91
CA VAL A 361 12.38 -2.35 13.83
C VAL A 361 12.67 -1.84 12.41
N ALA A 362 12.30 -2.60 11.37
CA ALA A 362 12.44 -2.15 9.99
C ALA A 362 11.65 -0.85 9.74
N THR A 363 10.41 -0.76 10.22
CA THR A 363 9.61 0.46 10.15
C THR A 363 10.28 1.63 10.88
N ALA A 364 10.82 1.41 12.09
CA ALA A 364 11.49 2.44 12.87
C ALA A 364 12.77 2.96 12.18
N MET A 365 13.53 2.07 11.54
CA MET A 365 14.73 2.45 10.77
C MET A 365 14.38 3.27 9.53
N ILE A 366 13.31 2.91 8.81
CA ILE A 366 12.80 3.68 7.67
C ILE A 366 12.28 5.04 8.15
N LEU A 367 11.50 5.07 9.24
CA LEU A 367 10.98 6.31 9.83
C LEU A 367 12.11 7.25 10.24
N LEU A 368 13.13 6.72 10.91
CA LEU A 368 14.31 7.49 11.32
C LEU A 368 15.02 8.10 10.11
N GLY A 369 15.34 7.29 9.10
CA GLY A 369 16.01 7.77 7.89
C GLY A 369 15.19 8.80 7.10
N THR A 370 13.85 8.68 7.14
CA THR A 370 12.95 9.61 6.44
C THR A 370 12.77 10.93 7.19
N LEU A 371 12.64 10.90 8.53
CA LEU A 371 12.39 12.09 9.35
C LEU A 371 13.67 12.80 9.80
N TYR A 372 14.81 12.10 9.88
CA TYR A 372 16.04 12.67 10.40
C TYR A 372 16.51 13.92 9.63
N PRO A 373 16.49 13.95 8.27
CA PRO A 373 16.80 15.15 7.51
C PRO A 373 15.92 16.35 7.87
N LEU A 374 14.62 16.11 8.04
CA LEU A 374 13.65 17.17 8.41
C LEU A 374 13.89 17.72 9.81
N LEU A 375 14.16 16.84 10.76
CA LEU A 375 14.45 17.23 12.15
C LEU A 375 15.75 18.04 12.22
N LEU A 376 16.77 17.62 11.48
CA LEU A 376 18.05 18.30 11.45
C LEU A 376 17.92 19.70 10.82
N ASP A 377 17.22 19.82 9.70
CA ASP A 377 16.93 21.09 9.04
C ASP A 377 16.15 22.04 9.97
N ALA A 378 15.08 21.54 10.59
CA ALA A 378 14.25 22.31 11.52
C ALA A 378 15.01 22.80 12.79
N LEU A 379 15.94 22.00 13.30
CA LEU A 379 16.66 22.32 14.54
C LEU A 379 17.93 23.12 14.33
N SER A 380 18.64 22.93 13.23
CA SER A 380 19.97 23.51 12.99
C SER A 380 20.11 24.23 11.64
N GLY A 381 19.12 24.15 10.76
CA GLY A 381 19.22 24.64 9.38
C GLY A 381 20.20 23.83 8.51
N ALA A 382 20.76 22.73 9.03
CA ALA A 382 21.69 21.89 8.28
C ALA A 382 20.96 20.96 7.34
N LYS A 383 21.32 20.97 6.06
CA LYS A 383 20.74 20.09 5.04
C LYS A 383 21.52 18.79 4.95
N LEU A 384 20.84 17.68 5.19
CA LEU A 384 21.35 16.32 5.04
C LEU A 384 20.45 15.54 4.09
N SER A 385 21.03 14.71 3.25
CA SER A 385 20.28 13.73 2.44
C SER A 385 20.57 12.31 2.94
N VAL A 386 19.53 11.54 3.20
CA VAL A 386 19.61 10.11 3.54
C VAL A 386 19.10 9.33 2.33
N GLY A 387 19.97 8.55 1.71
CA GLY A 387 19.70 7.86 0.45
C GLY A 387 19.70 6.33 0.57
N PRO A 388 19.63 5.62 -0.59
CA PRO A 388 19.58 4.16 -0.68
C PRO A 388 20.66 3.41 0.12
N PRO A 389 21.92 3.89 0.26
CA PRO A 389 22.93 3.17 1.05
C PRO A 389 22.51 2.94 2.51
N TYR A 390 21.91 3.95 3.17
CA TYR A 390 21.41 3.80 4.53
C TYR A 390 20.26 2.80 4.60
N PHE A 391 19.24 2.99 3.75
CA PHE A 391 18.03 2.15 3.79
C PHE A 391 18.37 0.69 3.45
N ASN A 392 19.19 0.45 2.44
CA ASN A 392 19.61 -0.90 2.07
C ASN A 392 20.41 -1.58 3.19
N ALA A 393 21.36 -0.87 3.81
CA ALA A 393 22.18 -1.40 4.90
C ALA A 393 21.34 -1.80 6.12
N MET A 394 20.26 -1.08 6.40
CA MET A 394 19.37 -1.37 7.54
C MET A 394 18.28 -2.39 7.19
N PHE A 395 17.64 -2.25 6.03
CA PHE A 395 16.47 -3.05 5.66
C PHE A 395 16.81 -4.46 5.20
N VAL A 396 17.85 -4.65 4.36
CA VAL A 396 18.19 -5.95 3.76
C VAL A 396 18.50 -7.02 4.80
N PRO A 397 19.34 -6.78 5.85
CA PRO A 397 19.56 -7.77 6.89
C PRO A 397 18.31 -8.13 7.68
N LEU A 398 17.42 -7.16 7.94
CA LEU A 398 16.17 -7.41 8.67
C LEU A 398 15.20 -8.29 7.86
N ILE A 399 15.10 -8.09 6.55
CA ILE A 399 14.29 -8.94 5.68
C ILE A 399 14.92 -10.34 5.53
N GLY A 400 16.24 -10.44 5.45
CA GLY A 400 16.93 -11.74 5.48
C GLY A 400 16.61 -12.54 6.75
N ALA A 401 16.69 -11.91 7.91
CA ALA A 401 16.31 -12.50 9.20
C ALA A 401 14.80 -12.85 9.24
N LEU A 402 13.94 -12.00 8.68
CA LEU A 402 12.52 -12.27 8.57
C LEU A 402 12.24 -13.52 7.72
N MET A 403 12.85 -13.66 6.54
CA MET A 403 12.68 -14.82 5.68
C MET A 403 13.21 -16.10 6.34
N LEU A 404 14.33 -16.02 7.08
CA LEU A 404 14.87 -17.13 7.82
C LEU A 404 13.89 -17.61 8.91
N THR A 405 13.38 -16.68 9.73
CA THR A 405 12.43 -17.01 10.80
C THR A 405 11.07 -17.44 10.27
N LEU A 406 10.64 -16.94 9.09
CA LEU A 406 9.40 -17.33 8.44
C LEU A 406 9.37 -18.81 8.08
N GLY A 407 10.44 -19.36 7.48
CA GLY A 407 10.50 -20.78 7.14
C GLY A 407 10.42 -21.69 8.36
N VAL A 408 11.04 -21.29 9.50
CA VAL A 408 10.84 -21.99 10.79
C VAL A 408 9.41 -21.83 11.28
N GLY A 409 8.88 -20.62 11.24
CA GLY A 409 7.54 -20.25 11.76
C GLY A 409 6.38 -20.98 11.12
N ILE A 410 6.49 -21.34 9.84
CA ILE A 410 5.48 -22.13 9.12
C ILE A 410 5.36 -23.53 9.76
N LEU A 411 6.46 -24.15 10.19
CA LEU A 411 6.52 -25.53 10.68
C LEU A 411 6.19 -25.66 12.16
N VAL A 412 6.43 -24.64 12.97
CA VAL A 412 6.26 -24.67 14.44
C VAL A 412 4.79 -24.78 14.83
N ARG A 413 4.52 -25.45 15.94
CA ARG A 413 3.18 -25.62 16.52
C ARG A 413 2.82 -24.45 17.45
N TRP A 414 1.54 -24.32 17.74
CA TRP A 414 1.04 -23.42 18.79
C TRP A 414 1.42 -23.96 20.18
N LYS A 415 1.65 -23.08 21.14
CA LYS A 415 2.04 -23.30 22.55
C LYS A 415 3.47 -23.75 22.73
N ASP A 416 3.82 -24.91 22.23
CA ASP A 416 5.13 -25.51 22.37
C ASP A 416 5.40 -26.55 21.29
N THR A 417 6.67 -26.67 20.88
CA THR A 417 7.12 -27.63 19.89
C THR A 417 8.34 -28.36 20.44
N PRO A 418 8.31 -29.70 20.58
CA PRO A 418 9.47 -30.44 20.98
C PRO A 418 10.66 -30.25 20.02
N LEU A 419 11.79 -29.81 20.53
CA LEU A 419 12.95 -29.45 19.71
C LEU A 419 13.40 -30.61 18.79
N LYS A 420 13.40 -31.85 19.30
CA LYS A 420 13.77 -33.04 18.50
C LYS A 420 12.83 -33.22 17.29
N TRP A 421 11.53 -32.98 17.47
CA TRP A 421 10.55 -33.03 16.36
C TRP A 421 10.78 -31.90 15.36
N LEU A 422 11.03 -30.69 15.87
CA LEU A 422 11.29 -29.51 15.04
C LEU A 422 12.54 -29.72 14.18
N LEU A 423 13.64 -30.18 14.78
CA LEU A 423 14.88 -30.49 14.05
C LEU A 423 14.66 -31.58 12.98
N GLY A 424 13.85 -32.60 13.26
CA GLY A 424 13.49 -33.62 12.28
C GLY A 424 12.65 -33.07 11.11
N MET A 425 11.88 -32.02 11.34
CA MET A 425 11.15 -31.32 10.26
C MET A 425 12.06 -30.37 9.48
N LEU A 426 12.94 -29.63 10.15
CA LEU A 426 13.80 -28.61 9.57
C LEU A 426 14.98 -29.18 8.78
N THR A 427 15.59 -30.28 9.24
CA THR A 427 16.78 -30.85 8.59
C THR A 427 16.57 -31.16 7.10
N PRO A 428 15.52 -31.90 6.68
CA PRO A 428 15.30 -32.14 5.25
C PRO A 428 14.98 -30.86 4.48
N VAL A 429 14.27 -29.92 5.10
CA VAL A 429 13.98 -28.61 4.49
C VAL A 429 15.29 -27.85 4.25
N LEU A 430 16.17 -27.78 5.25
CA LEU A 430 17.47 -27.10 5.16
C LEU A 430 18.34 -27.72 4.04
N ILE A 431 18.50 -29.04 4.05
CA ILE A 431 19.33 -29.74 3.05
C ILE A 431 18.77 -29.47 1.65
N THR A 432 17.47 -29.67 1.45
CA THR A 432 16.83 -29.44 0.14
C THR A 432 16.96 -27.97 -0.30
N SER A 433 16.80 -27.03 0.62
CA SER A 433 16.93 -25.60 0.32
C SER A 433 18.35 -25.21 -0.04
N VAL A 434 19.36 -25.76 0.63
CA VAL A 434 20.77 -25.54 0.30
C VAL A 434 21.09 -26.10 -1.10
N VAL A 435 20.62 -27.32 -1.40
CA VAL A 435 20.86 -27.92 -2.72
C VAL A 435 20.13 -27.14 -3.82
N LEU A 436 18.82 -26.94 -3.69
CA LEU A 436 18.02 -26.27 -4.75
C LEU A 436 18.32 -24.78 -4.85
N GLY A 437 18.54 -24.09 -3.73
CA GLY A 437 18.91 -22.67 -3.74
C GLY A 437 20.32 -22.46 -4.28
N GLY A 438 21.26 -23.34 -3.92
CA GLY A 438 22.63 -23.32 -4.46
C GLY A 438 22.66 -23.62 -5.96
N LEU A 439 21.97 -24.65 -6.43
CA LEU A 439 21.85 -24.95 -7.85
C LEU A 439 21.10 -23.82 -8.59
N GLY A 440 20.02 -23.28 -7.98
CA GLY A 440 19.26 -22.17 -8.55
C GLY A 440 20.11 -20.93 -8.76
N SER A 441 21.01 -20.60 -7.81
CA SER A 441 21.90 -19.44 -7.97
C SER A 441 22.84 -19.54 -9.16
N LEU A 442 23.24 -20.76 -9.56
CA LEU A 442 24.09 -21.00 -10.74
C LEU A 442 23.34 -20.80 -12.05
N LEU A 443 22.01 -20.89 -12.04
CA LEU A 443 21.17 -20.66 -13.21
C LEU A 443 20.95 -19.17 -13.53
N PHE A 444 21.27 -18.30 -12.56
CA PHE A 444 21.06 -16.85 -12.70
C PHE A 444 22.28 -16.08 -13.22
N GLY A 445 23.28 -16.75 -13.81
CA GLY A 445 24.47 -16.13 -14.40
C GLY A 445 25.70 -16.19 -13.49
N ASP A 446 26.54 -15.15 -13.55
CA ASP A 446 27.78 -15.11 -12.79
C ASP A 446 27.58 -15.17 -11.28
N PHE A 447 28.51 -15.83 -10.59
CA PHE A 447 28.44 -16.01 -9.15
C PHE A 447 28.38 -14.67 -8.39
N ASN A 448 27.38 -14.53 -7.55
CA ASN A 448 27.20 -13.39 -6.67
C ASN A 448 26.67 -13.84 -5.30
N TRP A 449 27.30 -13.37 -4.21
CA TRP A 449 26.92 -13.74 -2.84
C TRP A 449 25.50 -13.31 -2.47
N ALA A 450 25.01 -12.18 -2.95
CA ALA A 450 23.64 -11.72 -2.68
C ALA A 450 22.61 -12.60 -3.41
N VAL A 451 22.91 -13.00 -4.66
CA VAL A 451 22.08 -13.92 -5.44
C VAL A 451 22.03 -15.30 -4.78
N LEU A 452 23.19 -15.82 -4.31
CA LEU A 452 23.22 -17.06 -3.56
C LEU A 452 22.38 -16.97 -2.27
N ALA A 453 22.58 -15.93 -1.47
CA ALA A 453 21.87 -15.76 -0.21
C ALA A 453 20.34 -15.68 -0.41
N VAL A 454 19.86 -14.90 -1.37
CA VAL A 454 18.41 -14.80 -1.64
C VAL A 454 17.85 -16.09 -2.22
N SER A 455 18.59 -16.79 -3.08
CA SER A 455 18.17 -18.08 -3.64
C SER A 455 18.02 -19.13 -2.55
N LEU A 456 18.95 -19.19 -1.58
CA LEU A 456 18.86 -20.05 -0.40
C LEU A 456 17.65 -19.71 0.46
N LEU A 457 17.41 -18.42 0.75
CA LEU A 457 16.29 -17.96 1.56
C LEU A 457 14.94 -18.18 0.87
N ALA A 458 14.86 -17.92 -0.43
CA ALA A 458 13.65 -18.17 -1.21
C ALA A 458 13.33 -19.68 -1.26
N ALA A 459 14.32 -20.53 -1.55
CA ALA A 459 14.16 -21.97 -1.48
C ALA A 459 13.73 -22.44 -0.08
N TRP A 460 14.33 -21.89 0.99
CA TRP A 460 13.96 -22.14 2.37
C TRP A 460 12.48 -21.88 2.65
N VAL A 461 11.95 -20.72 2.26
CA VAL A 461 10.54 -20.35 2.44
C VAL A 461 9.62 -21.28 1.64
N VAL A 462 9.95 -21.55 0.38
CA VAL A 462 9.14 -22.41 -0.51
C VAL A 462 9.12 -23.85 -0.03
N ILE A 463 10.27 -24.44 0.28
CA ILE A 463 10.37 -25.83 0.72
C ILE A 463 9.73 -26.05 2.10
N ALA A 464 9.86 -25.05 3.02
CA ALA A 464 9.13 -25.09 4.29
C ALA A 464 7.61 -25.09 4.08
N GLY A 465 7.12 -24.27 3.15
CA GLY A 465 5.69 -24.25 2.76
C GLY A 465 5.22 -25.59 2.19
N VAL A 466 5.98 -26.18 1.27
CA VAL A 466 5.69 -27.51 0.71
C VAL A 466 5.69 -28.57 1.80
N ARG A 467 6.66 -28.52 2.71
CA ARG A 467 6.75 -29.47 3.85
C ARG A 467 5.54 -29.38 4.77
N ASP A 468 5.09 -28.16 5.12
CA ASP A 468 3.87 -27.95 5.90
C ASP A 468 2.62 -28.49 5.19
N LEU A 469 2.52 -28.28 3.89
CA LEU A 469 1.42 -28.80 3.08
C LEU A 469 1.38 -30.33 3.08
N LEU A 470 2.51 -30.98 2.85
CA LEU A 470 2.65 -32.43 2.89
C LEU A 470 2.30 -33.00 4.26
N ASP A 471 2.76 -32.37 5.34
CA ASP A 471 2.42 -32.79 6.71
C ASP A 471 0.92 -32.70 7.00
N LYS A 472 0.25 -31.63 6.57
CA LYS A 472 -1.18 -31.43 6.78
C LYS A 472 -2.08 -32.32 5.91
N THR A 473 -1.59 -32.75 4.77
CA THR A 473 -2.39 -33.58 3.83
C THR A 473 -2.15 -35.08 3.97
N ARG A 474 -1.11 -35.50 4.69
CA ARG A 474 -0.65 -36.91 4.78
C ARG A 474 -1.73 -37.93 5.15
N HIS A 475 -2.69 -37.55 6.04
CA HIS A 475 -3.74 -38.46 6.52
C HIS A 475 -4.96 -38.58 5.60
N LYS A 476 -5.16 -37.63 4.69
CA LYS A 476 -6.33 -37.56 3.78
C LYS A 476 -5.97 -37.85 2.32
N GLY A 477 -4.65 -38.05 2.04
CA GLY A 477 -4.12 -38.02 0.68
C GLY A 477 -4.05 -36.61 0.12
N LEU A 478 -3.08 -36.37 -0.79
CA LEU A 478 -2.71 -35.02 -1.23
C LEU A 478 -3.92 -34.21 -1.75
N PHE A 479 -4.64 -34.71 -2.75
CA PHE A 479 -5.74 -33.96 -3.39
C PHE A 479 -6.94 -33.71 -2.46
N LYS A 480 -7.37 -34.74 -1.72
CA LYS A 480 -8.48 -34.59 -0.75
C LYS A 480 -8.07 -33.70 0.42
N GLY A 481 -6.81 -33.84 0.86
CA GLY A 481 -6.21 -33.00 1.89
C GLY A 481 -6.17 -31.54 1.48
N MET A 482 -5.68 -31.23 0.29
CA MET A 482 -5.61 -29.86 -0.26
C MET A 482 -6.99 -29.18 -0.32
N ARG A 483 -8.02 -29.88 -0.82
CA ARG A 483 -9.40 -29.37 -0.88
C ARG A 483 -10.02 -29.11 0.50
N SER A 484 -9.51 -29.72 1.56
CA SER A 484 -10.01 -29.54 2.93
C SER A 484 -9.39 -28.37 3.67
N LEU A 485 -8.36 -27.72 3.11
CA LEU A 485 -7.67 -26.59 3.71
C LEU A 485 -8.47 -25.29 3.49
N ALA A 486 -8.46 -24.43 4.51
CA ALA A 486 -9.20 -23.17 4.48
C ALA A 486 -8.60 -22.16 3.49
N PRO A 487 -9.42 -21.24 2.92
CA PRO A 487 -8.91 -20.17 2.06
C PRO A 487 -7.78 -19.34 2.71
N SER A 488 -7.86 -19.07 4.01
CA SER A 488 -6.81 -18.35 4.74
C SER A 488 -5.48 -19.10 4.81
N TYR A 489 -5.48 -20.43 4.71
CA TYR A 489 -4.25 -21.21 4.61
C TYR A 489 -3.58 -21.01 3.26
N TRP A 490 -4.34 -21.10 2.18
CA TRP A 490 -3.85 -20.88 0.82
C TRP A 490 -3.40 -19.44 0.60
N GLY A 491 -4.16 -18.48 1.14
CA GLY A 491 -3.78 -17.06 1.09
C GLY A 491 -2.46 -16.77 1.77
N MET A 492 -2.21 -17.36 2.94
CA MET A 492 -0.92 -17.27 3.64
C MET A 492 0.22 -17.84 2.79
N HIS A 493 0.07 -19.05 2.23
CA HIS A 493 1.12 -19.66 1.42
C HIS A 493 1.39 -18.88 0.13
N LEU A 494 0.35 -18.37 -0.52
CA LEU A 494 0.49 -17.53 -1.71
C LEU A 494 1.24 -16.23 -1.40
N ALA A 495 0.93 -15.59 -0.26
CA ALA A 495 1.62 -14.37 0.16
C ALA A 495 3.10 -14.62 0.49
N HIS A 496 3.42 -15.73 1.18
CA HIS A 496 4.80 -16.10 1.48
C HIS A 496 5.60 -16.48 0.22
N LEU A 497 4.97 -17.18 -0.74
CA LEU A 497 5.57 -17.45 -2.03
C LEU A 497 5.81 -16.14 -2.80
N GLY A 498 4.86 -15.20 -2.76
CA GLY A 498 5.00 -13.88 -3.35
C GLY A 498 6.21 -13.11 -2.77
N LEU A 499 6.43 -13.18 -1.46
CA LEU A 499 7.62 -12.58 -0.83
C LEU A 499 8.92 -13.19 -1.39
N ALA A 500 8.99 -14.52 -1.54
CA ALA A 500 10.17 -15.20 -2.09
C ALA A 500 10.42 -14.79 -3.55
N VAL A 501 9.37 -14.74 -4.38
CA VAL A 501 9.45 -14.30 -5.79
C VAL A 501 9.90 -12.83 -5.87
N CYS A 502 9.32 -11.94 -5.08
CA CYS A 502 9.70 -10.53 -5.01
C CYS A 502 11.18 -10.36 -4.62
N ALA A 503 11.64 -11.07 -3.58
CA ALA A 503 13.02 -10.99 -3.11
C ALA A 503 14.03 -11.43 -4.19
N ILE A 504 13.74 -12.50 -4.94
CA ILE A 504 14.55 -12.91 -6.09
C ILE A 504 14.59 -11.80 -7.15
N GLY A 505 13.43 -11.25 -7.52
CA GLY A 505 13.34 -10.15 -8.49
C GLY A 505 14.17 -8.94 -8.07
N VAL A 506 14.04 -8.50 -6.80
CA VAL A 506 14.82 -7.37 -6.24
C VAL A 506 16.32 -7.62 -6.36
N VAL A 507 16.81 -8.77 -5.90
CA VAL A 507 18.25 -9.02 -5.85
C VAL A 507 18.84 -9.22 -7.26
N LEU A 508 18.15 -9.96 -8.14
CA LEU A 508 18.64 -10.16 -9.51
C LEU A 508 18.67 -8.84 -10.29
N THR A 509 17.60 -8.05 -10.21
CA THR A 509 17.56 -6.71 -10.85
C THR A 509 18.64 -5.79 -10.29
N SER A 510 18.87 -5.79 -8.97
CA SER A 510 19.85 -4.89 -8.35
C SER A 510 21.31 -5.24 -8.63
N HIS A 511 21.63 -6.54 -8.85
CA HIS A 511 23.01 -7.00 -8.98
C HIS A 511 23.42 -7.42 -10.39
N GLN A 512 22.47 -7.68 -11.29
CA GLN A 512 22.73 -8.19 -12.62
C GLN A 512 22.22 -7.26 -13.75
N SER A 513 21.69 -6.07 -13.41
CA SER A 513 21.36 -5.07 -14.43
C SER A 513 22.59 -4.58 -15.14
N ALA A 514 22.48 -4.40 -16.46
CA ALA A 514 23.47 -3.73 -17.28
C ALA A 514 22.89 -2.40 -17.77
N GLU A 515 23.73 -1.36 -17.79
CA GLU A 515 23.35 0.01 -18.19
C GLU A 515 24.45 0.65 -19.00
N ARG A 516 24.06 1.39 -20.05
CA ARG A 516 24.95 2.25 -20.84
C ARG A 516 24.23 3.52 -21.28
N ASP A 517 24.89 4.65 -21.06
CA ASP A 517 24.53 5.96 -21.61
C ASP A 517 25.52 6.31 -22.70
N LEU A 518 25.04 6.61 -23.90
CA LEU A 518 25.92 6.93 -25.02
C LEU A 518 25.21 7.79 -26.08
N ARG A 519 26.02 8.39 -26.96
CA ARG A 519 25.56 9.03 -28.19
C ARG A 519 25.37 7.95 -29.26
N LEU A 520 24.23 7.95 -29.95
CA LEU A 520 23.98 7.15 -31.15
C LEU A 520 23.47 8.02 -32.29
N ALA A 521 24.13 7.88 -33.46
CA ALA A 521 23.65 8.43 -34.72
C ALA A 521 22.84 7.37 -35.49
N PRO A 522 21.99 7.76 -36.48
CA PRO A 522 21.27 6.81 -37.30
C PRO A 522 22.19 5.80 -37.98
N GLY A 523 21.90 4.51 -37.81
CA GLY A 523 22.72 3.39 -38.31
C GLY A 523 23.79 2.90 -37.35
N GLU A 524 24.08 3.62 -36.26
CA GLU A 524 25.01 3.16 -35.20
C GLU A 524 24.33 2.14 -34.26
N SER A 525 25.14 1.27 -33.69
CA SER A 525 24.64 0.23 -32.77
C SER A 525 25.44 0.18 -31.46
N LEU A 526 24.81 -0.39 -30.44
CA LEU A 526 25.41 -0.69 -29.13
C LEU A 526 25.23 -2.18 -28.85
N SER A 527 26.32 -2.88 -28.51
CA SER A 527 26.27 -4.23 -27.96
C SER A 527 26.26 -4.16 -26.43
N LEU A 528 25.24 -4.74 -25.80
CA LEU A 528 25.10 -4.81 -24.34
C LEU A 528 24.44 -6.13 -23.96
N GLY A 529 25.06 -6.88 -23.03
CA GLY A 529 24.50 -8.11 -22.45
C GLY A 529 24.12 -9.20 -23.44
N GLY A 530 24.83 -9.29 -24.58
CA GLY A 530 24.58 -10.25 -25.66
C GLY A 530 23.57 -9.78 -26.70
N TYR A 531 22.97 -8.60 -26.53
CA TYR A 531 22.05 -7.99 -27.50
C TYR A 531 22.72 -6.83 -28.23
N GLU A 532 22.33 -6.60 -29.47
CA GLU A 532 22.72 -5.44 -30.24
C GLU A 532 21.52 -4.52 -30.46
N PHE A 533 21.68 -3.24 -30.05
CA PHE A 533 20.66 -2.18 -30.17
C PHE A 533 21.07 -1.27 -31.33
N VAL A 534 20.34 -1.33 -32.44
CA VAL A 534 20.60 -0.52 -33.64
C VAL A 534 19.66 0.67 -33.68
N PHE A 535 20.19 1.88 -33.63
CA PHE A 535 19.43 3.12 -33.71
C PHE A 535 19.16 3.49 -35.17
N GLU A 536 17.90 3.43 -35.62
CA GLU A 536 17.51 3.76 -36.99
C GLU A 536 17.24 5.26 -37.20
N GLY A 537 17.11 6.01 -36.15
CA GLY A 537 16.81 7.44 -36.16
C GLY A 537 15.54 7.76 -35.39
N ALA A 538 15.23 9.05 -35.32
CA ALA A 538 14.01 9.57 -34.71
C ALA A 538 13.20 10.37 -35.73
N VAL A 539 11.87 10.26 -35.69
CA VAL A 539 10.94 10.98 -36.56
C VAL A 539 10.00 11.81 -35.71
N HIS A 540 9.63 12.98 -36.23
CA HIS A 540 8.65 13.84 -35.57
C HIS A 540 7.26 13.22 -35.63
N HIS A 541 6.53 13.27 -34.51
CA HIS A 541 5.19 12.73 -34.35
C HIS A 541 4.30 13.71 -33.59
N GLU A 542 3.05 13.88 -34.02
CA GLU A 542 2.06 14.70 -33.35
C GLU A 542 1.11 13.81 -32.52
N GLY A 543 1.07 14.04 -31.22
CA GLY A 543 0.14 13.40 -30.28
C GLY A 543 -1.12 14.27 -30.02
N PRO A 544 -2.02 13.82 -29.14
CA PRO A 544 -3.28 14.52 -28.85
C PRO A 544 -3.08 15.93 -28.27
N ASN A 545 -2.08 16.12 -27.39
CA ASN A 545 -1.75 17.37 -26.73
C ASN A 545 -0.24 17.56 -26.52
N PHE A 546 0.56 16.85 -27.31
CA PHE A 546 2.02 16.94 -27.32
C PHE A 546 2.56 16.74 -28.74
N THR A 547 3.77 17.19 -28.98
CA THR A 547 4.61 16.76 -30.08
C THR A 547 5.71 15.86 -29.55
N SER A 548 6.22 14.92 -30.33
CA SER A 548 7.31 14.07 -29.91
C SER A 548 8.31 13.77 -31.02
N ASP A 549 9.55 13.51 -30.63
CA ASP A 549 10.53 12.81 -31.45
C ASP A 549 10.52 11.34 -31.04
N LYS A 550 10.06 10.49 -31.96
CA LYS A 550 9.88 9.06 -31.76
C LYS A 550 10.99 8.30 -32.45
N ALA A 551 11.82 7.62 -31.67
CA ALA A 551 12.90 6.82 -32.22
C ALA A 551 12.46 5.40 -32.58
N THR A 552 13.20 4.80 -33.50
CA THR A 552 13.11 3.38 -33.79
C THR A 552 14.45 2.72 -33.46
N ILE A 553 14.42 1.72 -32.58
CA ILE A 553 15.58 0.95 -32.14
C ILE A 553 15.29 -0.53 -32.37
N ARG A 554 16.02 -1.16 -33.28
CA ARG A 554 15.95 -2.62 -33.48
C ARG A 554 16.86 -3.31 -32.50
N VAL A 555 16.37 -4.37 -31.89
CA VAL A 555 17.15 -5.22 -30.98
C VAL A 555 17.38 -6.57 -31.61
N LEU A 556 18.65 -6.95 -31.69
CA LEU A 556 19.10 -8.20 -32.30
C LEU A 556 19.71 -9.12 -31.22
N ASP A 557 19.49 -10.42 -31.37
CA ASP A 557 20.19 -11.50 -30.65
C ASP A 557 20.95 -12.32 -31.71
N GLY A 558 22.25 -12.06 -31.83
CA GLY A 558 23.01 -12.45 -33.02
C GLY A 558 22.43 -11.81 -34.28
N ASP A 559 22.13 -12.63 -35.31
CA ASP A 559 21.53 -12.13 -36.58
C ASP A 559 19.99 -12.03 -36.51
N LYS A 560 19.37 -12.42 -35.41
CA LYS A 560 17.92 -12.46 -35.28
C LYS A 560 17.37 -11.22 -34.59
N GLN A 561 16.49 -10.48 -35.28
CA GLN A 561 15.71 -9.42 -34.65
C GLN A 561 14.69 -10.01 -33.68
N ILE A 562 14.75 -9.59 -32.43
CA ILE A 562 13.87 -10.05 -31.32
C ILE A 562 12.85 -9.01 -30.91
N ALA A 563 13.16 -7.70 -31.07
CA ALA A 563 12.25 -6.61 -30.72
C ALA A 563 12.51 -5.37 -31.57
N THR A 564 11.51 -4.48 -31.61
CA THR A 564 11.64 -3.09 -32.07
C THR A 564 11.08 -2.19 -30.97
N LEU A 565 11.89 -1.27 -30.47
CA LEU A 565 11.54 -0.34 -29.41
C LEU A 565 11.31 1.05 -29.97
N HIS A 566 10.36 1.76 -29.38
CA HIS A 566 9.98 3.12 -29.80
C HIS A 566 9.98 4.08 -28.60
N PRO A 567 11.18 4.44 -28.06
CA PRO A 567 11.25 5.48 -27.06
C PRO A 567 10.91 6.84 -27.68
N GLU A 568 10.26 7.70 -26.90
CA GLU A 568 9.83 9.03 -27.36
C GLU A 568 10.36 10.13 -26.42
N LYS A 569 10.69 11.28 -27.01
CA LYS A 569 10.87 12.53 -26.27
C LYS A 569 9.67 13.42 -26.60
N ARG A 570 8.75 13.59 -25.67
CA ARG A 570 7.53 14.38 -25.82
C ARG A 570 7.74 15.82 -25.35
N LEU A 571 7.09 16.77 -26.02
CA LEU A 571 6.95 18.14 -25.57
C LEU A 571 5.46 18.47 -25.51
N TYR A 572 4.93 18.68 -24.30
CA TYR A 572 3.52 18.97 -24.08
C TYR A 572 3.20 20.41 -24.48
N THR A 573 2.13 20.60 -25.27
CA THR A 573 1.86 21.85 -25.97
C THR A 573 1.50 23.01 -25.07
N VAL A 574 0.84 22.77 -23.93
CA VAL A 574 0.38 23.82 -22.99
C VAL A 574 1.49 24.16 -22.00
N GLN A 575 2.05 23.19 -21.28
CA GLN A 575 3.09 23.44 -20.26
C GLN A 575 4.49 23.60 -20.84
N GLN A 576 4.71 23.27 -22.11
CA GLN A 576 6.03 23.26 -22.75
C GLN A 576 7.07 22.44 -21.95
N MET A 577 6.63 21.38 -21.30
CA MET A 577 7.45 20.48 -20.48
C MET A 577 7.89 19.28 -21.30
N PRO A 578 9.21 19.01 -21.40
CA PRO A 578 9.70 17.79 -22.03
C PRO A 578 9.52 16.57 -21.12
N MET A 579 9.07 15.46 -21.73
CA MET A 579 8.95 14.16 -21.06
C MET A 579 9.63 13.07 -21.88
N THR A 580 10.20 12.09 -21.20
CA THR A 580 10.84 10.92 -21.81
C THR A 580 9.96 9.70 -21.60
N GLU A 581 9.50 9.10 -22.71
CA GLU A 581 8.77 7.83 -22.69
C GLU A 581 9.72 6.71 -23.08
N ALA A 582 9.85 5.72 -22.22
CA ALA A 582 10.76 4.61 -22.48
C ALA A 582 10.16 3.56 -23.46
N GLY A 583 10.97 3.09 -24.40
CA GLY A 583 10.68 1.89 -25.19
C GLY A 583 11.09 0.64 -24.39
N ILE A 584 10.14 -0.25 -24.11
CA ILE A 584 10.40 -1.45 -23.27
C ILE A 584 9.93 -2.71 -23.97
N ASP A 585 10.85 -3.66 -24.19
CA ASP A 585 10.49 -5.05 -24.51
C ASP A 585 10.42 -5.87 -23.22
N ALA A 586 9.19 -6.16 -22.84
CA ALA A 586 8.84 -6.76 -21.57
C ALA A 586 8.92 -8.29 -21.64
N GLY A 587 9.82 -8.90 -20.85
CA GLY A 587 10.00 -10.35 -20.79
C GLY A 587 9.79 -10.94 -19.42
N PHE A 588 9.59 -12.26 -19.34
CA PHE A 588 9.46 -12.95 -18.05
C PHE A 588 10.77 -13.02 -17.28
N THR A 589 11.91 -13.10 -17.99
CA THR A 589 13.25 -13.23 -17.39
C THR A 589 14.07 -11.95 -17.48
N ARG A 590 13.69 -11.00 -18.36
CA ARG A 590 14.39 -9.72 -18.51
C ARG A 590 13.49 -8.69 -19.19
N ASP A 591 13.72 -7.41 -18.94
CA ASP A 591 13.24 -6.31 -19.76
C ASP A 591 14.44 -5.68 -20.51
N LEU A 592 14.23 -5.35 -21.79
CA LEU A 592 15.10 -4.47 -22.56
C LEU A 592 14.47 -3.09 -22.58
N TYR A 593 15.18 -2.11 -22.06
CA TYR A 593 14.66 -0.77 -21.78
C TYR A 593 15.54 0.25 -22.49
N VAL A 594 14.93 1.15 -23.25
CA VAL A 594 15.62 2.27 -23.89
C VAL A 594 14.89 3.57 -23.63
N ALA A 595 15.63 4.62 -23.29
CA ALA A 595 15.11 5.97 -23.13
C ALA A 595 15.92 6.96 -23.97
N LEU A 596 15.23 7.95 -24.57
CA LEU A 596 15.86 9.05 -25.26
C LEU A 596 16.19 10.18 -24.28
N GLY A 597 17.42 10.70 -24.36
CA GLY A 597 17.83 11.92 -23.70
C GLY A 597 17.63 13.15 -24.58
N GLU A 598 18.69 13.96 -24.74
CA GLU A 598 18.66 15.17 -25.57
C GLU A 598 19.19 14.91 -26.99
N PRO A 599 18.70 15.65 -28.01
CA PRO A 599 19.26 15.62 -29.35
C PRO A 599 20.65 16.26 -29.35
N LEU A 600 21.61 15.61 -30.02
CA LEU A 600 23.04 16.03 -30.03
C LEU A 600 23.52 16.59 -31.39
N GLY A 601 22.59 16.86 -32.32
CA GLY A 601 22.87 17.33 -33.68
C GLY A 601 23.13 16.19 -34.65
N ASP A 602 23.09 16.48 -35.97
CA ASP A 602 23.30 15.52 -37.08
C ASP A 602 22.46 14.24 -36.97
N GLY A 603 21.25 14.34 -36.40
CA GLY A 603 20.35 13.20 -36.18
C GLY A 603 20.75 12.27 -35.02
N ALA A 604 21.84 12.57 -34.31
CA ALA A 604 22.29 11.80 -33.17
C ALA A 604 21.55 12.18 -31.87
N TRP A 605 21.38 11.21 -30.99
CA TRP A 605 20.70 11.35 -29.70
C TRP A 605 21.56 10.80 -28.56
N ALA A 606 21.40 11.37 -27.38
CA ALA A 606 21.77 10.70 -26.15
C ALA A 606 20.77 9.54 -25.91
N VAL A 607 21.27 8.34 -25.78
CA VAL A 607 20.44 7.14 -25.60
C VAL A 607 20.89 6.39 -24.35
N ARG A 608 19.94 6.06 -23.50
CA ARG A 608 20.15 5.23 -22.33
C ARG A 608 19.57 3.85 -22.59
N VAL A 609 20.38 2.82 -22.42
CA VAL A 609 19.98 1.43 -22.61
C VAL A 609 20.17 0.65 -21.31
N HIS A 610 19.14 -0.06 -20.89
CA HIS A 610 19.21 -0.98 -19.75
C HIS A 610 18.77 -2.38 -20.15
N ILE A 611 19.41 -3.37 -19.52
CA ILE A 611 18.91 -4.74 -19.42
C ILE A 611 18.58 -4.98 -17.95
N LYS A 612 17.33 -5.28 -17.66
CA LYS A 612 16.80 -5.46 -16.28
C LYS A 612 16.36 -6.91 -16.07
N PRO A 613 17.25 -7.79 -15.59
CA PRO A 613 16.90 -9.19 -15.33
C PRO A 613 15.85 -9.30 -14.24
N PHE A 614 14.83 -10.10 -14.48
CA PHE A 614 13.78 -10.48 -13.53
C PHE A 614 13.04 -9.31 -12.84
N VAL A 615 13.10 -8.10 -13.36
CA VAL A 615 12.44 -6.93 -12.76
C VAL A 615 10.94 -7.16 -12.57
N ARG A 616 10.28 -7.87 -13.49
CA ARG A 616 8.85 -8.19 -13.40
C ARG A 616 8.48 -9.12 -12.26
N TRP A 617 9.44 -9.86 -11.70
CA TRP A 617 9.21 -10.70 -10.54
C TRP A 617 8.97 -9.90 -9.27
N ILE A 618 9.43 -8.66 -9.21
CA ILE A 618 9.14 -7.72 -8.11
C ILE A 618 7.62 -7.51 -8.02
N TRP A 619 7.00 -7.11 -9.13
CA TRP A 619 5.55 -6.84 -9.18
C TRP A 619 4.70 -8.11 -9.18
N LEU A 620 5.19 -9.20 -9.80
CA LEU A 620 4.55 -10.51 -9.71
C LEU A 620 4.47 -10.99 -8.25
N GLY A 621 5.57 -10.86 -7.50
CA GLY A 621 5.60 -11.20 -6.08
C GLY A 621 4.63 -10.35 -5.25
N ALA A 622 4.57 -9.04 -5.52
CA ALA A 622 3.61 -8.15 -4.87
C ALA A 622 2.16 -8.49 -5.22
N LEU A 623 1.86 -8.82 -6.48
CA LEU A 623 0.55 -9.29 -6.91
C LEU A 623 0.14 -10.58 -6.18
N MET A 624 1.07 -11.54 -6.05
CA MET A 624 0.83 -12.78 -5.30
C MET A 624 0.56 -12.49 -3.82
N MET A 625 1.29 -11.57 -3.20
CA MET A 625 1.04 -11.13 -1.82
C MET A 625 -0.35 -10.51 -1.66
N GLY A 626 -0.73 -9.59 -2.56
CA GLY A 626 -2.05 -8.96 -2.55
C GLY A 626 -3.20 -9.96 -2.73
N LEU A 627 -3.09 -10.84 -3.73
CA LEU A 627 -4.07 -11.92 -3.96
C LEU A 627 -4.13 -12.89 -2.78
N GLY A 628 -2.99 -13.20 -2.15
CA GLY A 628 -2.91 -13.98 -0.93
C GLY A 628 -3.70 -13.34 0.22
N GLY A 629 -3.57 -12.02 0.39
CA GLY A 629 -4.34 -11.25 1.37
C GLY A 629 -5.85 -11.30 1.12
N VAL A 630 -6.28 -11.07 -0.12
CA VAL A 630 -7.70 -11.15 -0.53
C VAL A 630 -8.26 -12.56 -0.32
N LEU A 631 -7.51 -13.59 -0.73
CA LEU A 631 -7.91 -14.98 -0.52
C LEU A 631 -8.03 -15.31 0.96
N ALA A 632 -7.10 -14.83 1.80
CA ALA A 632 -7.19 -15.01 3.25
C ALA A 632 -8.40 -14.29 3.85
N ALA A 633 -8.74 -13.09 3.38
CA ALA A 633 -9.90 -12.32 3.84
C ALA A 633 -11.24 -12.98 3.49
N SER A 634 -11.29 -13.78 2.42
CA SER A 634 -12.49 -14.49 1.96
C SER A 634 -12.92 -15.66 2.87
N ASP A 635 -12.14 -16.02 3.89
CA ASP A 635 -12.40 -17.15 4.77
C ASP A 635 -13.73 -16.99 5.52
N ARG A 636 -14.63 -17.95 5.35
CA ARG A 636 -15.98 -17.94 5.92
C ARG A 636 -15.99 -17.87 7.46
N ARG A 637 -14.90 -18.26 8.14
CA ARG A 637 -14.78 -18.21 9.61
C ARG A 637 -14.93 -16.80 10.17
N TYR A 638 -14.58 -15.79 9.41
CA TYR A 638 -14.69 -14.38 9.84
C TYR A 638 -16.13 -13.87 9.88
N ARG A 639 -17.09 -14.58 9.23
CA ARG A 639 -18.49 -14.21 9.14
C ARG A 639 -19.39 -14.96 10.13
N VAL A 640 -18.82 -15.83 10.96
CA VAL A 640 -19.58 -16.63 11.94
C VAL A 640 -20.01 -15.74 13.11
N LYS A 641 -21.33 -15.70 13.39
CA LYS A 641 -21.86 -15.06 14.61
C LYS A 641 -21.33 -15.80 15.83
N VAL A 642 -20.88 -15.07 16.84
CA VAL A 642 -20.57 -15.65 18.14
C VAL A 642 -21.88 -16.03 18.79
N LYS A 643 -22.16 -17.32 18.96
CA LYS A 643 -23.28 -17.81 19.78
C LYS A 643 -23.03 -17.29 21.21
N THR A 644 -23.86 -16.39 21.68
CA THR A 644 -23.76 -15.89 23.05
C THR A 644 -24.08 -17.06 23.98
N ARG A 645 -23.11 -17.51 24.79
CA ARG A 645 -23.29 -18.55 25.84
C ARG A 645 -24.37 -18.19 26.89
N VAL A 646 -24.96 -17.01 26.81
CA VAL A 646 -26.06 -16.55 27.66
C VAL A 646 -27.32 -17.39 27.53
N ARG A 647 -27.59 -18.06 26.37
CA ARG A 647 -28.72 -18.96 26.23
C ARG A 647 -28.55 -20.31 26.97
N GLU A 648 -27.32 -20.78 27.12
CA GLU A 648 -27.05 -22.02 27.88
C GLU A 648 -27.08 -21.77 29.39
N ALA A 649 -26.63 -20.61 29.87
CA ALA A 649 -26.75 -20.27 31.29
C ALA A 649 -28.19 -19.99 31.75
N LEU A 650 -29.02 -19.41 30.88
CA LEU A 650 -30.46 -19.20 31.15
C LEU A 650 -31.29 -20.50 30.99
N GLY A 651 -30.89 -21.40 30.12
CA GLY A 651 -31.51 -22.72 29.97
C GLY A 651 -31.19 -23.66 31.13
N MET A 652 -30.02 -23.57 31.75
CA MET A 652 -29.68 -24.34 32.95
C MET A 652 -30.30 -23.75 34.24
N ALA A 653 -30.53 -22.44 34.29
CA ALA A 653 -31.27 -21.83 35.43
C ALA A 653 -32.77 -22.09 35.40
N ALA A 654 -33.36 -22.39 34.23
CA ALA A 654 -34.75 -22.74 34.06
C ALA A 654 -35.06 -24.25 34.22
N GLN A 655 -34.01 -25.09 34.31
CA GLN A 655 -34.16 -26.53 34.59
C GLN A 655 -33.80 -26.90 36.03
N GLY A 656 -33.39 -25.92 36.83
CA GLY A 656 -33.10 -26.09 38.27
C GLY A 656 -34.04 -25.35 39.22
N ALA A 657 -35.15 -24.81 38.70
CA ALA A 657 -36.29 -24.28 39.46
C ALA A 657 -37.55 -25.15 39.10
#